data_ac3fd1e4eae26a7663c93bfc6189f84d
#
_entry.id   ac3fd1e4eae26a7663c93bfc6189f84d
#
_cell.length_a   1.000
_cell.length_b   1.000
_cell.length_c   1.000
_cell.angle_alpha   90.00
_cell.angle_beta   90.00
_cell.angle_gamma   90.00
#
_symmetry.space_group_name_H-M   'P 1'
#
loop_
_entity.id
_entity.type
_entity.pdbx_description
1 polymer ?
#
loop_
_entity_poly.entity_id
_entity_poly.type
_entity_poly.pdbx_seq_one_letter_code
_entity_poly.pdbx_strand_id
1 'polypeptide(L)'
;MDKPDPQYIDWLLEQSMLANARKLAARYAGKGRFWRNPYAEARPRAASALASVWFTAYPAAIVTREGESVLATLGDPELWRCLASIGVQGVHTGPMKEAGGIRDGVKTPTVDGNFDRISFEIDPHYGTSDEFVAMSRVAAAYNSIVIDDIIPAHTGKGADFRLAEMFYGDYPGLYHMVEIPEEDWHLLPEIPEGRRAANMSPDCVDALKAKGHIVGQLRRVIFFEPGVKETDWSATDVIVGVDGIARRWVYLHYFKEGQPSLNWLDPSFAAPQMIVGDALHSLDVLGARGLRLDANGFLGVEVRHEETAWSEGHPLSLVGNQIIAGMVRKAGGFTFQELNLTVDDIAEMSKGGADLSYDFITRPAYQHALLTGNTEFLRMMLGIMDDFDIDPASLIHALQNHDELTLELVHFWTKHASDTFTFEGQAWPGALLREHLRDILYNKLTGDAAPYNLRFVANGVACTTISVITAALGIRDLDAITPEQKELIQRIHLLLVMYNAFQPGVFALSGWDIVGALPLPADAVGDLVAEGDTRWIERGGYDLIDVNPGAQHSSAGLPKAQTLYGSLPQQLEDPNSFANQLKHLLAVRQSYGLYAARQIAVPDVQNPALLVMVHELPDGRGIQVTALNFGPEPLEETIVLDHVETGPVLDMLTGGIYGDLPEDGHLFIRLSGYEGQSLRIAGNVPSI
;
A
#
# COMPACT_ATOMS: atom_id res chain seq x y z
N MET A 1 24.80 30.52 22.90
CA MET A 1 24.02 30.43 21.63
C MET A 1 22.95 31.50 21.64
N ASP A 2 22.75 32.22 20.54
CA ASP A 2 21.77 33.28 20.46
C ASP A 2 20.35 32.72 20.23
N LYS A 3 19.33 33.51 20.62
CA LYS A 3 17.93 33.18 20.33
C LYS A 3 17.70 33.07 18.83
N PRO A 4 16.75 32.23 18.39
CA PRO A 4 16.36 32.17 16.99
C PRO A 4 15.97 33.55 16.42
N ASP A 5 16.33 33.80 15.17
CA ASP A 5 15.94 35.02 14.47
C ASP A 5 14.41 35.08 14.29
N PRO A 6 13.74 36.15 14.70
CA PRO A 6 12.30 36.34 14.50
C PRO A 6 11.87 36.19 13.04
N GLN A 7 12.65 36.63 12.06
CA GLN A 7 12.35 36.48 10.64
C GLN A 7 12.37 35.01 10.20
N TYR A 8 13.26 34.21 10.77
CA TYR A 8 13.30 32.80 10.54
C TYR A 8 12.06 32.07 11.13
N ILE A 9 11.62 32.49 12.32
CA ILE A 9 10.38 31.95 12.92
C ILE A 9 9.17 32.32 12.05
N ASP A 10 9.04 33.53 11.58
CA ASP A 10 7.94 33.96 10.70
C ASP A 10 7.94 33.14 9.40
N TRP A 11 9.09 32.92 8.80
CA TRP A 11 9.22 32.07 7.60
C TRP A 11 8.81 30.63 7.89
N LEU A 12 9.24 30.03 9.02
CA LEU A 12 8.80 28.69 9.41
C LEU A 12 7.28 28.60 9.59
N LEU A 13 6.65 29.63 10.18
CA LEU A 13 5.19 29.67 10.33
C LEU A 13 4.44 29.74 8.99
N GLU A 14 5.02 30.41 7.99
CA GLU A 14 4.47 30.39 6.62
C GLU A 14 4.55 29.00 5.97
N GLN A 15 5.64 28.26 6.23
CA GLN A 15 5.83 26.90 5.72
C GLN A 15 5.08 25.83 6.53
N SER A 16 4.61 26.12 7.75
CA SER A 16 4.04 25.16 8.68
C SER A 16 2.74 24.54 8.17
N MET A 17 2.68 23.21 8.12
CA MET A 17 1.46 22.46 7.82
C MET A 17 0.39 22.68 8.89
N LEU A 18 0.73 22.70 10.18
CA LEU A 18 -0.21 22.94 11.28
C LEU A 18 -0.83 24.32 11.19
N ALA A 19 -0.04 25.37 10.93
CA ALA A 19 -0.55 26.73 10.76
C ALA A 19 -1.50 26.82 9.56
N ASN A 20 -1.17 26.17 8.46
CA ASN A 20 -2.00 26.13 7.25
C ASN A 20 -3.26 25.28 7.46
N ALA A 21 -3.19 24.17 8.19
CA ALA A 21 -4.35 23.36 8.59
C ALA A 21 -5.36 24.19 9.41
N ARG A 22 -4.88 24.99 10.37
CA ARG A 22 -5.72 25.88 11.19
C ARG A 22 -6.41 26.95 10.35
N LYS A 23 -5.70 27.56 9.39
CA LYS A 23 -6.30 28.53 8.45
C LYS A 23 -7.38 27.86 7.58
N LEU A 24 -7.11 26.65 7.08
CA LEU A 24 -8.05 25.91 6.25
C LEU A 24 -9.28 25.47 7.04
N ALA A 25 -9.13 24.93 8.24
CA ALA A 25 -10.24 24.57 9.12
C ALA A 25 -11.14 25.77 9.44
N ALA A 26 -10.58 26.94 9.69
CA ALA A 26 -11.34 28.18 9.91
C ALA A 26 -12.16 28.59 8.68
N ARG A 27 -11.71 28.29 7.44
CA ARG A 27 -12.48 28.50 6.22
C ARG A 27 -13.77 27.69 6.17
N TYR A 28 -13.76 26.48 6.72
CA TYR A 28 -14.85 25.51 6.66
C TYR A 28 -15.71 25.50 7.93
N ALA A 29 -15.25 26.06 9.03
CA ALA A 29 -15.97 26.05 10.30
C ALA A 29 -17.40 26.57 10.15
N GLY A 30 -18.38 25.77 10.55
CA GLY A 30 -19.80 26.09 10.48
C GLY A 30 -20.45 26.15 9.10
N LYS A 31 -19.72 25.76 8.02
CA LYS A 31 -20.23 25.81 6.64
C LYS A 31 -20.79 24.44 6.22
N GLY A 32 -22.10 24.24 6.43
CA GLY A 32 -22.79 22.98 6.16
C GLY A 32 -22.72 22.46 4.70
N ARG A 33 -22.43 23.34 3.72
CA ARG A 33 -22.26 22.91 2.31
C ARG A 33 -21.08 21.97 2.07
N PHE A 34 -20.16 21.86 3.03
CA PHE A 34 -19.03 20.94 2.97
C PHE A 34 -19.48 19.47 3.15
N TRP A 35 -20.54 19.24 3.93
CA TRP A 35 -21.04 17.91 4.19
C TRP A 35 -21.93 17.42 3.04
N ARG A 36 -21.46 16.39 2.33
CA ARG A 36 -22.15 15.80 1.16
C ARG A 36 -22.88 14.51 1.51
N ASN A 37 -22.42 13.80 2.54
CA ASN A 37 -23.04 12.57 3.04
C ASN A 37 -23.45 12.71 4.49
N PRO A 38 -24.61 12.12 4.90
CA PRO A 38 -25.07 12.16 6.28
C PRO A 38 -24.37 11.14 7.19
N TYR A 39 -23.76 10.10 6.62
CA TYR A 39 -23.15 9.00 7.37
C TYR A 39 -21.64 9.19 7.56
N ALA A 40 -21.13 8.62 8.66
CA ALA A 40 -19.69 8.59 8.98
C ALA A 40 -19.13 7.17 9.10
N GLU A 41 -19.99 6.15 9.09
CA GLU A 41 -19.60 4.74 9.19
C GLU A 41 -18.94 4.23 7.91
N ALA A 42 -18.02 3.26 8.04
CA ALA A 42 -17.36 2.62 6.90
C ALA A 42 -18.38 1.92 5.98
N ARG A 43 -18.21 2.08 4.68
CA ARG A 43 -19.08 1.49 3.65
C ARG A 43 -18.25 0.98 2.48
N PRO A 44 -17.59 -0.19 2.65
CA PRO A 44 -16.68 -0.75 1.64
C PRO A 44 -17.29 -0.83 0.23
N ARG A 45 -18.51 -1.38 0.13
CA ARG A 45 -19.21 -1.52 -1.15
C ARG A 45 -19.56 -0.18 -1.80
N ALA A 46 -19.83 0.86 -1.00
CA ALA A 46 -20.07 2.21 -1.53
C ALA A 46 -18.75 2.86 -2.00
N ALA A 47 -17.64 2.62 -1.32
CA ALA A 47 -16.32 3.09 -1.73
C ALA A 47 -15.87 2.41 -3.05
N SER A 48 -15.94 1.08 -3.13
CA SER A 48 -15.59 0.34 -4.34
C SER A 48 -16.54 0.63 -5.52
N ALA A 49 -17.79 1.02 -5.27
CA ALA A 49 -18.70 1.45 -6.32
C ALA A 49 -18.31 2.79 -6.97
N LEU A 50 -17.55 3.65 -6.28
CA LEU A 50 -17.02 4.89 -6.87
C LEU A 50 -15.90 4.60 -7.87
N ALA A 51 -15.05 3.63 -7.57
CA ALA A 51 -13.99 3.14 -8.45
C ALA A 51 -13.58 1.73 -8.01
N SER A 52 -13.96 0.72 -8.75
CA SER A 52 -13.66 -0.68 -8.42
C SER A 52 -12.35 -1.17 -9.01
N VAL A 53 -11.75 -0.41 -9.92
CA VAL A 53 -10.47 -0.70 -10.55
C VAL A 53 -9.61 0.55 -10.58
N TRP A 54 -8.40 0.46 -10.00
CA TRP A 54 -7.48 1.58 -9.92
C TRP A 54 -6.17 1.30 -10.65
N PHE A 55 -5.64 2.36 -11.23
CA PHE A 55 -4.24 2.44 -11.63
C PHE A 55 -3.45 3.10 -10.51
N THR A 56 -2.42 2.44 -10.00
CA THR A 56 -1.49 3.02 -9.03
C THR A 56 -0.29 3.58 -9.77
N ALA A 57 -0.17 4.89 -9.77
CA ALA A 57 0.99 5.59 -10.30
C ALA A 57 2.09 5.67 -9.24
N TYR A 58 3.34 5.55 -9.68
CA TYR A 58 4.50 5.91 -8.89
C TYR A 58 5.18 7.10 -9.56
N PRO A 59 5.11 8.32 -8.98
CA PRO A 59 5.48 9.55 -9.69
C PRO A 59 6.89 9.55 -10.24
N ALA A 60 7.85 9.05 -9.44
CA ALA A 60 9.25 8.99 -9.83
C ALA A 60 9.53 8.08 -11.03
N ALA A 61 8.66 7.10 -11.34
CA ALA A 61 8.85 6.17 -12.45
C ALA A 61 8.18 6.64 -13.76
N ILE A 62 7.42 7.73 -13.75
CA ILE A 62 6.68 8.18 -14.93
C ILE A 62 7.62 8.88 -15.90
N VAL A 63 7.63 8.42 -17.15
CA VAL A 63 8.27 9.10 -18.28
C VAL A 63 7.33 10.19 -18.78
N THR A 64 7.85 11.41 -18.94
CA THR A 64 7.10 12.59 -19.36
C THR A 64 7.56 13.07 -20.73
N ARG A 65 6.77 13.92 -21.38
CA ARG A 65 7.26 14.70 -22.53
C ARG A 65 8.35 15.66 -22.06
N GLU A 66 9.24 16.01 -22.95
CA GLU A 66 10.30 16.97 -22.65
C GLU A 66 9.71 18.31 -22.20
N GLY A 67 10.13 18.75 -20.99
CA GLY A 67 9.65 20.01 -20.39
C GLY A 67 8.27 19.96 -19.76
N GLU A 68 7.58 18.80 -19.73
CA GLU A 68 6.31 18.62 -19.02
C GLU A 68 6.50 17.99 -17.64
N SER A 69 5.59 18.30 -16.73
CA SER A 69 5.55 17.72 -15.38
C SER A 69 4.92 16.31 -15.40
N VAL A 70 5.13 15.56 -14.32
CA VAL A 70 4.45 14.27 -14.08
C VAL A 70 2.93 14.47 -14.06
N LEU A 71 2.46 15.53 -13.38
CA LEU A 71 1.04 15.83 -13.27
C LEU A 71 0.41 16.23 -14.62
N ALA A 72 1.15 16.92 -15.49
CA ALA A 72 0.70 17.18 -16.84
C ALA A 72 0.52 15.89 -17.64
N THR A 73 1.46 14.94 -17.52
CA THR A 73 1.36 13.61 -18.15
C THR A 73 0.20 12.79 -17.56
N LEU A 74 0.02 12.77 -16.24
CA LEU A 74 -1.12 12.09 -15.61
C LEU A 74 -2.46 12.78 -15.91
N GLY A 75 -2.45 14.06 -16.25
CA GLY A 75 -3.61 14.83 -16.69
C GLY A 75 -3.88 14.74 -18.20
N ASP A 76 -3.09 13.98 -18.96
CA ASP A 76 -3.27 13.86 -20.41
C ASP A 76 -4.60 13.17 -20.76
N PRO A 77 -5.50 13.79 -21.55
CA PRO A 77 -6.75 13.17 -21.97
C PRO A 77 -6.57 11.84 -22.70
N GLU A 78 -5.47 11.64 -23.42
CA GLU A 78 -5.17 10.38 -24.11
C GLU A 78 -4.88 9.25 -23.11
N LEU A 79 -4.16 9.52 -22.04
CA LEU A 79 -3.96 8.55 -20.95
C LEU A 79 -5.31 8.12 -20.37
N TRP A 80 -6.18 9.08 -20.05
CA TRP A 80 -7.49 8.79 -19.48
C TRP A 80 -8.40 8.06 -20.46
N ARG A 81 -8.34 8.39 -21.74
CA ARG A 81 -9.05 7.65 -22.80
C ARG A 81 -8.62 6.18 -22.84
N CYS A 82 -7.32 5.91 -22.77
CA CYS A 82 -6.77 4.56 -22.76
C CYS A 82 -7.15 3.81 -21.47
N LEU A 83 -6.94 4.40 -20.30
CA LEU A 83 -7.27 3.80 -19.00
C LEU A 83 -8.77 3.49 -18.88
N ALA A 84 -9.64 4.44 -19.22
CA ALA A 84 -11.09 4.22 -19.20
C ALA A 84 -11.52 3.13 -20.19
N SER A 85 -10.87 3.03 -21.36
CA SER A 85 -11.21 2.01 -22.36
C SER A 85 -10.93 0.59 -21.90
N ILE A 86 -9.99 0.39 -20.98
CA ILE A 86 -9.70 -0.92 -20.37
C ILE A 86 -10.45 -1.15 -19.06
N GLY A 87 -11.25 -0.17 -18.58
CA GLY A 87 -12.08 -0.31 -17.38
C GLY A 87 -11.47 0.24 -16.11
N VAL A 88 -10.38 0.99 -16.17
CA VAL A 88 -9.80 1.71 -15.01
C VAL A 88 -10.68 2.91 -14.67
N GLN A 89 -11.03 3.06 -13.40
CA GLN A 89 -11.97 4.06 -12.88
C GLN A 89 -11.34 5.04 -11.90
N GLY A 90 -10.08 4.86 -11.55
CA GLY A 90 -9.38 5.74 -10.64
C GLY A 90 -7.87 5.69 -10.83
N VAL A 91 -7.21 6.75 -10.36
CA VAL A 91 -5.75 6.83 -10.25
C VAL A 91 -5.39 7.12 -8.81
N HIS A 92 -4.60 6.26 -8.22
CA HIS A 92 -3.90 6.52 -6.97
C HIS A 92 -2.53 7.10 -7.33
N THR A 93 -2.30 8.38 -6.96
CA THR A 93 -1.11 9.12 -7.41
C THR A 93 0.16 8.72 -6.66
N GLY A 94 0.02 8.09 -5.49
CA GLY A 94 1.11 8.03 -4.51
C GLY A 94 1.41 9.40 -3.88
N PRO A 95 2.41 9.52 -3.01
CA PRO A 95 2.73 10.77 -2.33
C PRO A 95 3.40 11.75 -3.31
N MET A 96 2.73 12.87 -3.58
CA MET A 96 3.21 13.93 -4.48
C MET A 96 3.47 15.26 -3.80
N LYS A 97 3.18 15.38 -2.50
CA LYS A 97 3.41 16.61 -1.74
C LYS A 97 4.87 16.77 -1.35
N GLU A 98 5.33 18.01 -1.13
CA GLU A 98 6.70 18.27 -0.74
C GLU A 98 7.12 17.50 0.51
N ALA A 99 8.29 16.87 0.45
CA ALA A 99 8.84 16.01 1.48
C ALA A 99 10.32 16.33 1.76
N GLY A 100 10.86 15.70 2.80
CA GLY A 100 12.24 15.87 3.24
C GLY A 100 12.33 16.63 4.56
N GLY A 101 13.18 17.63 4.62
CA GLY A 101 13.41 18.42 5.84
C GLY A 101 13.79 19.86 5.57
N ILE A 102 14.04 20.58 6.67
CA ILE A 102 14.61 21.94 6.65
C ILE A 102 15.81 21.97 7.57
N ARG A 103 16.92 22.45 7.04
CA ARG A 103 18.15 22.69 7.80
C ARG A 103 18.66 24.10 7.50
N ASP A 104 18.80 24.93 8.54
CA ASP A 104 19.34 26.30 8.44
C ASP A 104 18.65 27.14 7.34
N GLY A 105 17.31 27.01 7.22
CA GLY A 105 16.51 27.72 6.21
C GLY A 105 16.56 27.12 4.80
N VAL A 106 17.25 25.99 4.61
CA VAL A 106 17.37 25.30 3.33
C VAL A 106 16.60 23.99 3.37
N LYS A 107 15.81 23.71 2.34
CA LYS A 107 15.16 22.38 2.17
C LYS A 107 16.20 21.31 1.94
N THR A 108 16.02 20.15 2.58
CA THR A 108 16.85 18.96 2.42
C THR A 108 16.07 17.87 1.69
N PRO A 109 16.75 16.95 0.98
CA PRO A 109 16.08 15.88 0.26
C PRO A 109 15.19 15.00 1.15
N THR A 110 14.23 14.35 0.54
CA THR A 110 13.42 13.31 1.18
C THR A 110 14.27 12.10 1.58
N VAL A 111 13.87 11.41 2.63
CA VAL A 111 14.52 10.17 3.11
C VAL A 111 13.77 8.92 2.66
N ASP A 112 12.53 9.05 2.15
CA ASP A 112 11.71 7.91 1.72
C ASP A 112 10.61 8.29 0.72
N GLY A 113 10.98 8.56 -0.52
CA GLY A 113 10.03 8.64 -1.65
C GLY A 113 8.83 9.56 -1.47
N ASN A 114 8.99 10.72 -0.82
CA ASN A 114 7.96 11.70 -0.49
C ASN A 114 6.99 11.31 0.66
N PHE A 115 7.26 10.23 1.41
CA PHE A 115 6.47 9.90 2.60
C PHE A 115 6.81 10.75 3.83
N ASP A 116 7.98 11.36 3.90
CA ASP A 116 8.40 12.30 4.93
C ASP A 116 7.94 13.74 4.63
N ARG A 117 6.64 13.91 4.49
CA ARG A 117 5.97 15.13 4.05
C ARG A 117 6.22 16.32 4.97
N ILE A 118 6.44 17.51 4.35
CA ILE A 118 6.68 18.78 5.05
C ILE A 118 5.75 19.93 4.60
N SER A 119 4.88 19.68 3.61
CA SER A 119 3.96 20.68 3.05
C SER A 119 2.67 20.01 2.58
N PHE A 120 1.59 20.77 2.40
CA PHE A 120 0.37 20.35 1.70
C PHE A 120 0.44 20.60 0.19
N GLU A 121 1.38 21.43 -0.24
CA GLU A 121 1.58 21.77 -1.65
C GLU A 121 2.28 20.63 -2.40
N ILE A 122 2.00 20.54 -3.68
CA ILE A 122 2.63 19.56 -4.56
C ILE A 122 4.13 19.86 -4.68
N ASP A 123 4.94 18.79 -4.69
CA ASP A 123 6.36 18.89 -4.92
C ASP A 123 6.64 19.42 -6.35
N PRO A 124 7.42 20.51 -6.50
CA PRO A 124 7.73 21.06 -7.82
C PRO A 124 8.38 20.08 -8.81
N HIS A 125 8.98 19.00 -8.33
CA HIS A 125 9.52 17.93 -9.20
C HIS A 125 8.42 17.18 -9.95
N TYR A 126 7.19 17.13 -9.40
CA TYR A 126 6.06 16.44 -10.02
C TYR A 126 5.08 17.38 -10.72
N GLY A 127 5.13 18.67 -10.40
CA GLY A 127 4.26 19.67 -10.98
C GLY A 127 3.75 20.70 -9.97
N THR A 128 2.53 21.17 -10.19
CA THR A 128 1.90 22.22 -9.37
C THR A 128 0.53 21.76 -8.85
N SER A 129 0.02 22.43 -7.81
CA SER A 129 -1.34 22.20 -7.30
C SER A 129 -2.41 22.49 -8.36
N ASP A 130 -2.20 23.45 -9.25
CA ASP A 130 -3.11 23.73 -10.38
C ASP A 130 -3.14 22.58 -11.39
N GLU A 131 -1.99 21.96 -11.68
CA GLU A 131 -1.92 20.78 -12.56
C GLU A 131 -2.60 19.56 -11.92
N PHE A 132 -2.48 19.36 -10.60
CA PHE A 132 -3.22 18.31 -9.90
C PHE A 132 -4.73 18.53 -10.01
N VAL A 133 -5.20 19.76 -9.82
CA VAL A 133 -6.62 20.11 -10.02
C VAL A 133 -7.06 19.89 -11.46
N ALA A 134 -6.21 20.20 -12.45
CA ALA A 134 -6.49 19.94 -13.86
C ALA A 134 -6.62 18.43 -14.13
N MET A 135 -5.68 17.61 -13.63
CA MET A 135 -5.75 16.14 -13.70
C MET A 135 -7.04 15.61 -13.07
N SER A 136 -7.41 16.10 -11.89
CA SER A 136 -8.66 15.67 -11.22
C SER A 136 -9.91 15.99 -12.06
N ARG A 137 -9.91 17.11 -12.78
CA ARG A 137 -11.01 17.49 -13.69
C ARG A 137 -11.04 16.59 -14.93
N VAL A 138 -9.89 16.27 -15.51
CA VAL A 138 -9.80 15.34 -16.65
C VAL A 138 -10.29 13.96 -16.22
N ALA A 139 -9.83 13.44 -15.09
CA ALA A 139 -10.34 12.18 -14.54
C ALA A 139 -11.87 12.16 -14.43
N ALA A 140 -12.44 13.20 -13.86
CA ALA A 140 -13.90 13.33 -13.70
C ALA A 140 -14.64 13.34 -15.05
N ALA A 141 -14.05 13.87 -16.12
CA ALA A 141 -14.65 13.85 -17.47
C ALA A 141 -14.75 12.42 -18.05
N TYR A 142 -13.94 11.49 -17.55
CA TYR A 142 -13.99 10.06 -17.88
C TYR A 142 -14.72 9.22 -16.81
N ASN A 143 -15.52 9.85 -15.93
CA ASN A 143 -16.18 9.22 -14.76
C ASN A 143 -15.20 8.50 -13.83
N SER A 144 -14.00 9.00 -13.73
CA SER A 144 -12.91 8.46 -12.92
C SER A 144 -12.57 9.42 -11.77
N ILE A 145 -11.84 8.91 -10.78
CA ILE A 145 -11.45 9.66 -9.59
C ILE A 145 -9.94 9.70 -9.43
N VAL A 146 -9.46 10.68 -8.66
CA VAL A 146 -8.09 10.73 -8.17
C VAL A 146 -8.07 10.42 -6.67
N ILE A 147 -7.10 9.64 -6.25
CA ILE A 147 -6.84 9.23 -4.88
C ILE A 147 -5.47 9.77 -4.51
N ASP A 148 -5.40 10.52 -3.39
CA ASP A 148 -4.19 11.13 -2.86
C ASP A 148 -3.72 10.41 -1.60
N ASP A 149 -2.48 10.62 -1.20
CA ASP A 149 -1.89 10.09 0.03
C ASP A 149 -1.92 11.11 1.16
N ILE A 150 -2.31 10.68 2.36
CA ILE A 150 -2.05 11.38 3.60
C ILE A 150 -1.33 10.46 4.59
N ILE A 151 -0.48 11.04 5.43
CA ILE A 151 0.40 10.29 6.33
C ILE A 151 0.07 10.67 7.77
N PRO A 152 -0.83 9.92 8.45
CA PRO A 152 -1.29 10.30 9.77
C PRO A 152 -0.30 9.99 10.91
N ALA A 153 0.72 9.15 10.66
CA ALA A 153 1.63 8.68 11.71
C ALA A 153 2.87 9.56 11.92
N HIS A 154 3.36 10.24 10.87
CA HIS A 154 4.60 11.01 10.94
C HIS A 154 4.64 12.14 9.90
N THR A 155 5.66 12.99 10.01
CA THR A 155 6.04 14.01 9.00
C THR A 155 7.52 13.89 8.67
N GLY A 156 8.01 14.71 7.75
CA GLY A 156 9.44 15.01 7.65
C GLY A 156 9.89 16.03 8.73
N LYS A 157 11.19 16.30 8.79
CA LYS A 157 11.77 17.32 9.66
C LYS A 157 11.65 18.73 9.05
N GLY A 158 10.42 19.09 8.67
CA GLY A 158 10.06 20.39 8.09
C GLY A 158 9.92 21.50 9.11
N ALA A 159 9.17 22.54 8.72
CA ALA A 159 8.95 23.73 9.53
C ALA A 159 8.32 23.41 10.89
N ASP A 160 7.33 22.52 10.91
CA ASP A 160 6.64 22.13 12.15
C ASP A 160 7.60 21.49 13.16
N PHE A 161 8.51 20.61 12.70
CA PHE A 161 9.50 19.98 13.57
C PHE A 161 10.54 21.00 14.07
N ARG A 162 10.97 21.95 13.22
CA ARG A 162 11.88 23.04 13.65
C ARG A 162 11.24 23.93 14.72
N LEU A 163 9.96 24.29 14.55
CA LEU A 163 9.20 25.06 15.56
C LEU A 163 9.04 24.28 16.87
N ALA A 164 8.85 22.95 16.78
CA ALA A 164 8.79 22.07 17.97
C ALA A 164 10.12 22.05 18.72
N GLU A 165 11.25 21.84 18.02
CA GLU A 165 12.59 21.86 18.63
C GLU A 165 12.89 23.19 19.33
N MET A 166 12.43 24.32 18.77
CA MET A 166 12.61 25.67 19.32
C MET A 166 11.61 26.04 20.41
N PHE A 167 10.77 25.09 20.85
CA PHE A 167 9.77 25.30 21.88
C PHE A 167 8.80 26.46 21.54
N TYR A 168 8.31 26.49 20.29
CA TYR A 168 7.38 27.51 19.84
C TYR A 168 5.93 27.09 20.08
N GLY A 169 5.20 27.80 20.94
CA GLY A 169 3.78 27.55 21.20
C GLY A 169 3.50 26.13 21.61
N ASP A 170 2.54 25.48 20.92
CA ASP A 170 2.13 24.09 21.14
C ASP A 170 2.77 23.08 20.16
N TYR A 171 3.73 23.51 19.34
CA TYR A 171 4.41 22.62 18.38
C TYR A 171 5.15 21.43 19.02
N PRO A 172 5.78 21.54 20.20
CA PRO A 172 6.36 20.36 20.84
C PRO A 172 5.34 19.23 21.08
N GLY A 173 4.09 19.57 21.36
CA GLY A 173 2.99 18.61 21.50
C GLY A 173 2.55 17.93 20.20
N LEU A 174 2.98 18.45 19.04
CA LEU A 174 2.69 17.82 17.75
C LEU A 174 3.38 16.46 17.59
N TYR A 175 4.53 16.26 18.24
CA TYR A 175 5.36 15.09 18.11
C TYR A 175 5.48 14.32 19.43
N HIS A 176 5.82 13.05 19.36
CA HIS A 176 6.31 12.30 20.51
C HIS A 176 7.73 12.78 20.85
N MET A 177 7.81 13.93 21.52
CA MET A 177 9.05 14.56 21.97
C MET A 177 9.09 14.64 23.49
N VAL A 178 10.26 14.34 24.06
CA VAL A 178 10.52 14.41 25.51
C VAL A 178 11.69 15.35 25.71
N GLU A 179 11.49 16.45 26.46
CA GLU A 179 12.57 17.33 26.90
C GLU A 179 13.40 16.61 27.96
N ILE A 180 14.71 16.52 27.74
CA ILE A 180 15.62 15.88 28.70
C ILE A 180 16.30 16.99 29.52
N PRO A 181 16.18 16.95 30.87
CA PRO A 181 16.86 17.89 31.75
C PRO A 181 18.39 17.84 31.56
N GLU A 182 19.06 18.99 31.79
CA GLU A 182 20.50 19.10 31.57
C GLU A 182 21.32 18.09 32.38
N GLU A 183 20.88 17.75 33.59
CA GLU A 183 21.52 16.75 34.44
C GLU A 183 21.53 15.35 33.82
N ASP A 184 20.60 15.03 32.92
CA ASP A 184 20.49 13.72 32.26
C ASP A 184 21.06 13.71 30.82
N TRP A 185 21.60 14.83 30.31
CA TRP A 185 22.19 14.88 28.95
C TRP A 185 23.36 13.92 28.75
N HIS A 186 24.04 13.55 29.84
CA HIS A 186 25.12 12.57 29.82
C HIS A 186 24.65 11.14 29.42
N LEU A 187 23.34 10.85 29.45
CA LEU A 187 22.72 9.61 29.00
C LEU A 187 22.44 9.60 27.50
N LEU A 188 22.52 10.75 26.84
CA LEU A 188 22.22 10.91 25.42
C LEU A 188 23.45 10.64 24.56
N PRO A 189 23.29 10.12 23.34
CA PRO A 189 24.41 9.94 22.42
C PRO A 189 25.07 11.27 22.05
N GLU A 190 26.35 11.20 21.70
CA GLU A 190 27.03 12.30 21.01
C GLU A 190 26.44 12.46 19.60
N ILE A 191 26.24 13.71 19.18
CA ILE A 191 25.74 13.98 17.84
C ILE A 191 26.92 14.07 16.88
N PRO A 192 26.97 13.24 15.83
CA PRO A 192 28.07 13.28 14.86
C PRO A 192 28.18 14.67 14.18
N GLU A 193 29.40 15.05 13.86
CA GLU A 193 29.65 16.31 13.15
C GLU A 193 28.83 16.39 11.85
N GLY A 194 28.18 17.51 11.64
CA GLY A 194 27.32 17.73 10.49
C GLY A 194 25.91 17.16 10.61
N ARG A 195 25.58 16.41 11.67
CA ARG A 195 24.20 15.99 11.98
C ARG A 195 23.55 16.86 13.05
N ARG A 196 22.24 16.78 13.17
CA ARG A 196 21.46 17.48 14.23
C ARG A 196 20.76 16.50 15.19
N ALA A 197 20.84 15.24 14.92
CA ALA A 197 20.31 14.19 15.78
C ALA A 197 21.11 12.90 15.59
N ALA A 198 21.04 12.02 16.57
CA ALA A 198 21.59 10.67 16.49
C ALA A 198 20.61 9.66 17.09
N ASN A 199 20.57 8.46 16.49
CA ASN A 199 19.78 7.36 16.99
C ASN A 199 20.32 6.90 18.35
N MET A 200 19.43 6.49 19.23
CA MET A 200 19.75 6.02 20.56
C MET A 200 19.92 4.51 20.58
N SER A 201 20.95 4.02 21.30
CA SER A 201 21.08 2.61 21.57
C SER A 201 20.00 2.12 22.54
N PRO A 202 19.71 0.80 22.59
CA PRO A 202 18.84 0.20 23.61
C PRO A 202 19.20 0.61 25.03
N ASP A 203 20.49 0.61 25.37
CA ASP A 203 20.98 0.98 26.71
C ASP A 203 20.65 2.44 27.07
N CYS A 204 20.74 3.36 26.10
CA CYS A 204 20.34 4.76 26.28
C CYS A 204 18.84 4.89 26.57
N VAL A 205 18.00 4.19 25.81
CA VAL A 205 16.54 4.19 26.00
C VAL A 205 16.19 3.62 27.38
N ASP A 206 16.79 2.51 27.77
CA ASP A 206 16.56 1.88 29.07
C ASP A 206 17.04 2.77 30.23
N ALA A 207 18.17 3.46 30.08
CA ALA A 207 18.67 4.40 31.09
C ALA A 207 17.72 5.59 31.30
N LEU A 208 17.18 6.18 30.22
CA LEU A 208 16.18 7.24 30.31
C LEU A 208 14.86 6.75 30.92
N LYS A 209 14.41 5.56 30.52
CA LYS A 209 13.21 4.92 31.09
C LYS A 209 13.37 4.70 32.60
N ALA A 210 14.55 4.24 33.04
CA ALA A 210 14.87 4.04 34.48
C ALA A 210 14.86 5.36 35.28
N LYS A 211 15.09 6.51 34.64
CA LYS A 211 14.97 7.86 35.22
C LYS A 211 13.53 8.37 35.26
N GLY A 212 12.58 7.64 34.68
CA GLY A 212 11.17 8.02 34.61
C GLY A 212 10.78 8.86 33.39
N HIS A 213 11.66 8.99 32.39
CA HIS A 213 11.30 9.62 31.12
C HIS A 213 10.33 8.72 30.33
N ILE A 214 9.41 9.36 29.57
CA ILE A 214 8.38 8.64 28.80
C ILE A 214 9.00 8.20 27.47
N VAL A 215 9.93 7.25 27.53
CA VAL A 215 10.56 6.57 26.39
C VAL A 215 10.55 5.06 26.64
N GLY A 216 10.55 4.27 25.58
CA GLY A 216 10.61 2.81 25.72
C GLY A 216 10.82 2.13 24.36
N GLN A 217 11.54 1.02 24.37
CA GLN A 217 11.76 0.25 23.14
C GLN A 217 10.43 -0.28 22.60
N LEU A 218 10.17 -0.12 21.32
CA LEU A 218 9.01 -0.68 20.65
C LEU A 218 9.18 -2.19 20.43
N ARG A 219 8.07 -2.91 20.32
CA ARG A 219 8.07 -4.37 20.09
C ARG A 219 8.85 -4.76 18.86
N ARG A 220 8.78 -3.94 17.80
CA ARG A 220 9.39 -4.18 16.51
C ARG A 220 10.05 -2.90 16.00
N VAL A 221 11.35 -2.99 15.74
CA VAL A 221 12.10 -1.91 15.08
C VAL A 221 12.07 -2.18 13.57
N ILE A 222 11.52 -1.26 12.81
CA ILE A 222 11.50 -1.30 11.35
C ILE A 222 12.76 -0.61 10.81
N PHE A 223 13.32 -1.11 9.72
CA PHE A 223 14.57 -0.63 9.11
C PHE A 223 15.76 -0.65 10.09
N PHE A 224 15.84 -1.72 10.91
CA PHE A 224 16.95 -1.92 11.83
C PHE A 224 18.28 -2.00 11.09
N GLU A 225 19.22 -1.14 11.48
CA GLU A 225 20.56 -1.07 10.93
C GLU A 225 21.55 -0.83 12.09
N PRO A 226 22.38 -1.82 12.46
CA PRO A 226 23.31 -1.70 13.58
C PRO A 226 24.24 -0.48 13.43
N GLY A 227 24.35 0.32 14.49
CA GLY A 227 25.15 1.54 14.52
C GLY A 227 24.50 2.76 13.81
N VAL A 228 23.38 2.59 13.12
CA VAL A 228 22.64 3.67 12.44
C VAL A 228 21.22 3.82 12.99
N LYS A 229 20.45 2.73 13.00
CA LYS A 229 19.13 2.67 13.65
C LYS A 229 19.01 1.39 14.47
N GLU A 230 19.21 1.54 15.78
CA GLU A 230 19.14 0.45 16.76
C GLU A 230 17.83 0.49 17.56
N THR A 231 17.20 1.68 17.67
CA THR A 231 15.90 1.89 18.31
C THR A 231 15.06 2.87 17.49
N ASP A 232 13.79 3.01 17.87
CA ASP A 232 12.87 3.97 17.27
C ASP A 232 12.94 5.37 17.94
N TRP A 233 14.02 5.65 18.67
CA TRP A 233 14.23 6.93 19.34
C TRP A 233 15.55 7.57 18.95
N SER A 234 15.51 8.89 18.77
CA SER A 234 16.70 9.70 18.47
C SER A 234 16.77 10.92 19.38
N ALA A 235 17.99 11.32 19.72
CA ALA A 235 18.25 12.55 20.50
C ALA A 235 18.70 13.67 19.57
N THR A 236 18.20 14.89 19.83
CA THR A 236 18.67 16.10 19.11
C THR A 236 19.99 16.62 19.69
N ASP A 237 20.65 17.47 18.90
CA ASP A 237 21.69 18.35 19.42
C ASP A 237 21.08 19.40 20.38
N VAL A 238 21.92 20.21 20.97
CA VAL A 238 21.49 21.34 21.82
C VAL A 238 20.85 22.43 20.96
N ILE A 239 19.59 22.76 21.23
CA ILE A 239 18.82 23.75 20.52
C ILE A 239 18.35 24.83 21.49
N VAL A 240 18.57 26.10 21.11
CA VAL A 240 18.06 27.24 21.88
C VAL A 240 16.64 27.55 21.45
N GLY A 241 15.71 27.50 22.42
CA GLY A 241 14.32 27.83 22.20
C GLY A 241 14.06 29.32 21.98
N VAL A 242 12.84 29.66 21.54
CA VAL A 242 12.40 31.07 21.40
C VAL A 242 12.40 31.84 22.74
N ASP A 243 12.28 31.12 23.84
CA ASP A 243 12.43 31.62 25.21
C ASP A 243 13.89 31.88 25.63
N GLY A 244 14.86 31.42 24.83
CA GLY A 244 16.29 31.52 25.08
C GLY A 244 16.87 30.43 25.95
N ILE A 245 16.13 29.35 26.23
CA ILE A 245 16.58 28.19 27.01
C ILE A 245 17.17 27.15 26.06
N ALA A 246 18.36 26.63 26.41
CA ALA A 246 18.96 25.53 25.68
C ALA A 246 18.28 24.19 26.06
N ARG A 247 17.96 23.37 25.08
CA ARG A 247 17.26 22.09 25.26
C ARG A 247 17.90 20.99 24.43
N ARG A 248 17.78 19.76 24.90
CA ARG A 248 17.93 18.54 24.09
C ARG A 248 16.65 17.74 24.18
N TRP A 249 16.18 17.28 23.02
CA TRP A 249 14.98 16.49 22.90
C TRP A 249 15.30 15.07 22.55
N VAL A 250 14.48 14.13 23.03
CA VAL A 250 14.40 12.76 22.52
C VAL A 250 13.05 12.64 21.80
N TYR A 251 13.04 12.14 20.58
CA TYR A 251 11.83 12.01 19.78
C TYR A 251 11.70 10.63 19.15
N LEU A 252 10.45 10.20 19.00
CA LEU A 252 10.08 8.93 18.36
C LEU A 252 10.10 9.07 16.84
N HIS A 253 10.60 8.06 16.15
CA HIS A 253 10.49 7.87 14.71
C HIS A 253 10.32 6.39 14.39
N TYR A 254 9.10 5.95 14.19
CA TYR A 254 8.82 4.51 14.02
C TYR A 254 9.54 3.91 12.81
N PHE A 255 9.66 4.64 11.72
CA PHE A 255 10.33 4.19 10.50
C PHE A 255 11.77 4.69 10.43
N LYS A 256 12.02 5.85 9.86
CA LYS A 256 13.35 6.43 9.66
C LYS A 256 13.58 7.65 10.57
N GLU A 257 14.84 7.93 10.88
CA GLU A 257 15.23 9.07 11.74
C GLU A 257 14.69 10.42 11.23
N GLY A 258 14.57 10.59 9.92
CA GLY A 258 13.98 11.76 9.27
C GLY A 258 12.45 11.86 9.36
N GLN A 259 11.76 10.90 9.99
CA GLN A 259 10.31 10.79 10.02
C GLN A 259 9.75 10.83 11.46
N PRO A 260 9.80 11.98 12.16
CA PRO A 260 9.32 12.10 13.53
C PRO A 260 7.83 11.77 13.64
N SER A 261 7.48 10.92 14.60
CA SER A 261 6.13 10.43 14.83
C SER A 261 5.24 11.48 15.48
N LEU A 262 4.01 11.60 15.00
CA LEU A 262 2.99 12.52 15.50
C LEU A 262 2.36 12.03 16.80
N ASN A 263 2.13 12.94 17.75
CA ASN A 263 1.48 12.66 19.02
C ASN A 263 -0.03 12.96 18.96
N TRP A 264 -0.84 11.93 18.77
CA TRP A 264 -2.29 12.04 18.70
C TRP A 264 -2.99 12.25 20.04
N LEU A 265 -2.28 12.04 21.16
CA LEU A 265 -2.83 12.18 22.52
C LEU A 265 -2.42 13.46 23.23
N ASP A 266 -1.64 14.33 22.58
CA ASP A 266 -1.29 15.59 23.20
C ASP A 266 -2.54 16.46 23.40
N PRO A 267 -2.71 17.10 24.57
CA PRO A 267 -3.88 17.91 24.88
C PRO A 267 -4.06 19.14 23.98
N SER A 268 -3.05 19.56 23.23
CA SER A 268 -3.18 20.62 22.20
C SER A 268 -3.99 20.16 20.99
N PHE A 269 -4.16 18.85 20.76
CA PHE A 269 -4.75 18.28 19.55
C PHE A 269 -4.08 18.74 18.25
N ALA A 270 -2.80 19.11 18.29
CA ALA A 270 -2.08 19.63 17.13
C ALA A 270 -1.99 18.61 15.99
N ALA A 271 -1.67 17.34 16.29
CA ALA A 271 -1.56 16.30 15.28
C ALA A 271 -2.92 16.01 14.58
N PRO A 272 -4.04 15.76 15.29
CA PRO A 272 -5.35 15.67 14.66
C PRO A 272 -5.72 16.89 13.79
N GLN A 273 -5.42 18.11 14.25
CA GLN A 273 -5.70 19.34 13.48
C GLN A 273 -4.93 19.37 12.17
N MET A 274 -3.64 19.02 12.21
CA MET A 274 -2.79 18.98 11.02
C MET A 274 -3.26 17.97 10.00
N ILE A 275 -3.56 16.74 10.42
CA ILE A 275 -3.98 15.66 9.52
C ILE A 275 -5.39 15.90 8.94
N VAL A 276 -6.31 16.43 9.74
CA VAL A 276 -7.61 16.87 9.22
C VAL A 276 -7.45 17.99 8.19
N GLY A 277 -6.53 18.94 8.42
CA GLY A 277 -6.22 20.00 7.47
C GLY A 277 -5.68 19.45 6.15
N ASP A 278 -4.82 18.44 6.20
CA ASP A 278 -4.30 17.76 5.02
C ASP A 278 -5.39 17.05 4.23
N ALA A 279 -6.24 16.29 4.91
CA ALA A 279 -7.38 15.64 4.25
C ALA A 279 -8.33 16.65 3.58
N LEU A 280 -8.59 17.78 4.24
CA LEU A 280 -9.39 18.88 3.65
C LEU A 280 -8.72 19.50 2.43
N HIS A 281 -7.40 19.67 2.46
CA HIS A 281 -6.63 20.20 1.32
C HIS A 281 -6.75 19.25 0.12
N SER A 282 -6.53 17.94 0.32
CA SER A 282 -6.63 16.94 -0.73
C SER A 282 -8.04 16.89 -1.37
N LEU A 283 -9.09 16.92 -0.54
CA LEU A 283 -10.47 16.76 -1.04
C LEU A 283 -11.03 18.03 -1.69
N ASP A 284 -10.81 19.20 -1.09
CA ASP A 284 -11.47 20.45 -1.51
C ASP A 284 -10.58 21.36 -2.37
N VAL A 285 -9.28 21.37 -2.09
CA VAL A 285 -8.33 22.19 -2.87
C VAL A 285 -7.84 21.43 -4.09
N LEU A 286 -7.35 20.21 -3.91
CA LEU A 286 -6.79 19.39 -4.99
C LEU A 286 -7.86 18.61 -5.79
N GLY A 287 -9.03 18.37 -5.20
CA GLY A 287 -10.15 17.70 -5.88
C GLY A 287 -10.09 16.17 -5.85
N ALA A 288 -9.25 15.58 -5.01
CA ALA A 288 -9.24 14.14 -4.77
C ALA A 288 -10.59 13.63 -4.22
N ARG A 289 -10.90 12.37 -4.43
CA ARG A 289 -12.13 11.72 -3.96
C ARG A 289 -11.85 10.53 -3.05
N GLY A 290 -10.64 9.99 -3.08
CA GLY A 290 -10.16 8.98 -2.15
C GLY A 290 -8.87 9.44 -1.47
N LEU A 291 -8.62 8.94 -0.26
CA LEU A 291 -7.38 9.19 0.47
C LEU A 291 -6.80 7.87 0.98
N ARG A 292 -5.52 7.61 0.68
CA ARG A 292 -4.74 6.57 1.32
C ARG A 292 -4.24 7.06 2.67
N LEU A 293 -4.42 6.26 3.69
CA LEU A 293 -3.89 6.49 5.03
C LEU A 293 -2.62 5.66 5.20
N ASP A 294 -1.47 6.31 5.01
CA ASP A 294 -0.17 5.67 5.16
C ASP A 294 0.15 5.40 6.64
N ALA A 295 0.70 4.23 6.94
CA ALA A 295 1.20 3.87 8.28
C ALA A 295 0.19 4.12 9.43
N ASN A 296 -1.09 4.05 9.16
CA ASN A 296 -2.16 4.45 10.09
C ASN A 296 -2.41 3.47 11.24
N GLY A 297 -1.75 2.31 11.24
CA GLY A 297 -1.75 1.34 12.36
C GLY A 297 -0.83 1.74 13.53
N PHE A 298 -0.08 2.84 13.42
CA PHE A 298 1.00 3.20 14.34
C PHE A 298 0.82 4.58 14.99
N LEU A 299 -0.44 5.03 15.19
CA LEU A 299 -0.72 6.37 15.72
C LEU A 299 -0.56 6.46 17.25
N GLY A 300 -0.66 5.34 17.97
CA GLY A 300 -0.54 5.29 19.40
C GLY A 300 0.78 4.70 19.85
N VAL A 301 1.32 5.22 20.95
CA VAL A 301 2.45 4.62 21.66
C VAL A 301 2.16 4.62 23.16
N GLU A 302 2.24 3.42 23.76
CA GLU A 302 2.10 3.24 25.19
C GLU A 302 3.38 2.64 25.77
N VAL A 303 4.11 3.44 26.55
CA VAL A 303 5.31 2.98 27.26
C VAL A 303 4.91 2.13 28.46
N ARG A 304 5.37 0.87 28.49
CA ARG A 304 5.09 -0.10 29.55
C ARG A 304 6.28 -0.29 30.46
N HIS A 305 6.02 -0.54 31.73
CA HIS A 305 7.08 -0.56 32.75
C HIS A 305 7.99 -1.79 32.61
N GLU A 306 7.42 -2.97 32.42
CA GLU A 306 8.15 -4.26 32.40
C GLU A 306 8.21 -4.91 31.00
N GLU A 307 7.57 -4.29 29.98
CA GLU A 307 7.46 -4.83 28.64
C GLU A 307 7.94 -3.80 27.59
N THR A 308 8.09 -4.26 26.37
CA THR A 308 8.27 -3.35 25.22
C THR A 308 7.07 -2.42 25.07
N ALA A 309 7.30 -1.21 24.58
CA ALA A 309 6.23 -0.25 24.33
C ALA A 309 5.27 -0.80 23.26
N TRP A 310 3.98 -0.56 23.45
CA TRP A 310 2.95 -0.99 22.53
C TRP A 310 2.64 0.11 21.51
N SER A 311 2.68 -0.21 20.25
CA SER A 311 2.33 0.70 19.17
C SER A 311 1.47 0.04 18.09
N GLU A 312 1.87 -1.11 17.56
CA GLU A 312 1.16 -1.79 16.46
C GLU A 312 -0.25 -2.19 16.89
N GLY A 313 -1.26 -1.75 16.12
CA GLY A 313 -2.67 -2.03 16.43
C GLY A 313 -3.16 -1.39 17.73
N HIS A 314 -2.51 -0.33 18.21
CA HIS A 314 -2.94 0.37 19.40
C HIS A 314 -4.37 0.94 19.23
N PRO A 315 -5.27 0.86 20.25
CA PRO A 315 -6.65 1.35 20.15
C PRO A 315 -6.76 2.82 19.71
N LEU A 316 -5.78 3.66 20.02
CA LEU A 316 -5.74 5.04 19.55
C LEU A 316 -5.67 5.14 18.02
N SER A 317 -5.00 4.19 17.36
CA SER A 317 -4.98 4.15 15.89
C SER A 317 -6.39 3.98 15.32
N LEU A 318 -7.21 3.13 15.93
CA LEU A 318 -8.61 2.98 15.56
C LEU A 318 -9.37 4.31 15.70
N VAL A 319 -9.27 4.97 16.86
CA VAL A 319 -9.98 6.24 17.14
C VAL A 319 -9.50 7.35 16.19
N GLY A 320 -8.19 7.49 15.98
CA GLY A 320 -7.64 8.48 15.05
C GLY A 320 -8.13 8.27 13.63
N ASN A 321 -8.14 7.03 13.16
CA ASN A 321 -8.65 6.70 11.83
C ASN A 321 -10.16 6.94 11.69
N GLN A 322 -10.96 6.69 12.73
CA GLN A 322 -12.38 7.02 12.73
C GLN A 322 -12.65 8.51 12.54
N ILE A 323 -11.86 9.37 13.18
CA ILE A 323 -11.97 10.83 13.05
C ILE A 323 -11.72 11.23 11.59
N ILE A 324 -10.60 10.79 11.00
CA ILE A 324 -10.24 11.12 9.62
C ILE A 324 -11.28 10.56 8.65
N ALA A 325 -11.49 9.25 8.68
CA ALA A 325 -12.34 8.55 7.74
C ALA A 325 -13.80 9.01 7.81
N GLY A 326 -14.32 9.22 9.00
CA GLY A 326 -15.67 9.75 9.20
C GLY A 326 -15.85 11.14 8.60
N MET A 327 -14.87 12.02 8.79
CA MET A 327 -14.87 13.36 8.19
C MET A 327 -14.79 13.28 6.65
N VAL A 328 -13.89 12.46 6.11
CA VAL A 328 -13.71 12.27 4.66
C VAL A 328 -15.00 11.74 4.02
N ARG A 329 -15.64 10.74 4.60
CA ARG A 329 -16.94 10.22 4.09
C ARG A 329 -18.02 11.28 4.09
N LYS A 330 -18.17 12.05 5.16
CA LYS A 330 -19.12 13.17 5.21
C LYS A 330 -18.82 14.21 4.14
N ALA A 331 -17.57 14.46 3.83
CA ALA A 331 -17.15 15.34 2.74
C ALA A 331 -17.40 14.74 1.34
N GLY A 332 -17.84 13.48 1.24
CA GLY A 332 -18.17 12.79 0.00
C GLY A 332 -17.03 12.03 -0.64
N GLY A 333 -15.96 11.79 0.10
CA GLY A 333 -14.84 10.91 -0.27
C GLY A 333 -14.92 9.55 0.44
N PHE A 334 -13.85 8.78 0.32
CA PHE A 334 -13.59 7.55 1.06
C PHE A 334 -12.13 7.46 1.47
N THR A 335 -11.81 6.56 2.38
CA THR A 335 -10.43 6.29 2.81
C THR A 335 -10.09 4.83 2.65
N PHE A 336 -8.82 4.56 2.40
CA PHE A 336 -8.28 3.23 2.56
C PHE A 336 -6.98 3.26 3.35
N GLN A 337 -6.67 2.14 3.99
CA GLN A 337 -5.59 2.04 4.95
C GLN A 337 -4.52 1.05 4.49
N GLU A 338 -3.31 1.31 4.93
CA GLU A 338 -2.18 0.40 4.80
C GLU A 338 -1.91 -0.26 6.16
N LEU A 339 -2.27 -1.54 6.27
CA LEU A 339 -2.11 -2.30 7.50
C LEU A 339 -1.38 -3.62 7.22
N ASN A 340 -0.10 -3.68 7.59
CA ASN A 340 0.67 -4.92 7.62
C ASN A 340 0.74 -5.42 9.06
N LEU A 341 -0.38 -5.92 9.55
CA LEU A 341 -0.60 -6.38 10.92
C LEU A 341 -1.05 -7.85 10.95
N THR A 342 -1.35 -8.38 12.13
CA THR A 342 -2.04 -9.68 12.24
C THR A 342 -3.46 -9.58 11.68
N VAL A 343 -4.03 -10.70 11.24
CA VAL A 343 -5.37 -10.70 10.63
C VAL A 343 -6.44 -10.20 11.60
N ASP A 344 -6.33 -10.57 12.88
CA ASP A 344 -7.20 -10.08 13.96
C ASP A 344 -7.06 -8.56 14.21
N ASP A 345 -5.83 -8.01 14.14
CA ASP A 345 -5.63 -6.56 14.25
C ASP A 345 -6.20 -5.82 13.03
N ILE A 346 -6.07 -6.38 11.84
CA ILE A 346 -6.69 -5.83 10.62
C ILE A 346 -8.22 -5.85 10.75
N ALA A 347 -8.80 -6.94 11.22
CA ALA A 347 -10.24 -7.07 11.46
C ALA A 347 -10.73 -6.03 12.47
N GLU A 348 -10.01 -5.83 13.59
CA GLU A 348 -10.35 -4.83 14.60
C GLU A 348 -10.24 -3.41 14.04
N MET A 349 -9.14 -3.08 13.34
CA MET A 349 -8.92 -1.76 12.74
C MET A 349 -9.97 -1.43 11.67
N SER A 350 -10.48 -2.43 10.96
CA SER A 350 -11.49 -2.26 9.91
C SER A 350 -12.89 -1.94 10.45
N LYS A 351 -13.20 -2.30 11.71
CA LYS A 351 -14.54 -2.09 12.32
C LYS A 351 -14.95 -0.62 12.49
N GLY A 352 -14.03 0.29 12.53
CA GLY A 352 -14.35 1.68 12.82
C GLY A 352 -13.64 2.72 11.96
N GLY A 353 -12.69 2.31 11.14
CA GLY A 353 -11.79 3.21 10.46
C GLY A 353 -12.11 3.45 8.99
N ALA A 354 -11.15 3.13 8.15
CA ALA A 354 -11.21 3.30 6.72
C ALA A 354 -12.27 2.41 6.05
N ASP A 355 -12.70 2.79 4.85
CA ASP A 355 -13.64 2.01 4.05
C ASP A 355 -12.99 0.75 3.49
N LEU A 356 -11.70 0.82 3.14
CA LEU A 356 -10.95 -0.24 2.48
C LEU A 356 -9.57 -0.42 3.13
N SER A 357 -8.95 -1.59 2.92
CA SER A 357 -7.59 -1.91 3.35
C SER A 357 -6.82 -2.60 2.23
N TYR A 358 -5.50 -2.40 2.13
CA TYR A 358 -4.67 -3.23 1.27
C TYR A 358 -4.68 -4.69 1.73
N ASP A 359 -4.72 -5.60 0.75
CA ASP A 359 -4.60 -7.03 0.98
C ASP A 359 -3.12 -7.44 1.10
N PHE A 360 -2.54 -7.25 2.29
CA PHE A 360 -1.24 -7.82 2.65
C PHE A 360 -1.34 -9.30 3.08
N ILE A 361 -2.57 -9.81 3.28
CA ILE A 361 -2.83 -11.14 3.82
C ILE A 361 -2.57 -12.19 2.77
N THR A 362 -3.18 -12.03 1.58
CA THR A 362 -3.14 -13.07 0.54
C THR A 362 -2.04 -12.87 -0.50
N ARG A 363 -1.41 -11.67 -0.58
CA ARG A 363 -0.38 -11.39 -1.59
C ARG A 363 0.79 -12.37 -1.54
N PRO A 364 1.49 -12.63 -0.42
CA PRO A 364 2.55 -13.64 -0.38
C PRO A 364 2.02 -15.06 -0.63
N ALA A 365 0.76 -15.33 -0.27
CA ALA A 365 0.17 -16.65 -0.40
C ALA A 365 -0.14 -17.04 -1.87
N TYR A 366 -0.68 -16.12 -2.69
CA TYR A 366 -0.89 -16.43 -4.10
C TYR A 366 0.43 -16.46 -4.89
N GLN A 367 1.44 -15.69 -4.48
CA GLN A 367 2.78 -15.83 -5.05
C GLN A 367 3.41 -17.18 -4.72
N HIS A 368 3.23 -17.67 -3.49
CA HIS A 368 3.63 -19.02 -3.10
C HIS A 368 2.92 -20.06 -3.98
N ALA A 369 1.60 -19.93 -4.18
CA ALA A 369 0.82 -20.84 -5.02
C ALA A 369 1.37 -20.89 -6.46
N LEU A 370 1.70 -19.74 -7.05
CA LEU A 370 2.31 -19.67 -8.38
C LEU A 370 3.70 -20.35 -8.44
N LEU A 371 4.54 -20.10 -7.44
CA LEU A 371 5.92 -20.58 -7.41
C LEU A 371 6.04 -22.08 -7.13
N THR A 372 5.05 -22.67 -6.46
CA THR A 372 5.08 -24.08 -6.02
C THR A 372 4.04 -24.96 -6.71
N GLY A 373 3.02 -24.40 -7.34
CA GLY A 373 1.84 -25.14 -7.80
C GLY A 373 1.00 -25.71 -6.64
N ASN A 374 1.09 -25.11 -5.43
CA ASN A 374 0.36 -25.55 -4.24
C ASN A 374 -0.41 -24.38 -3.62
N THR A 375 -1.73 -24.45 -3.66
CA THR A 375 -2.66 -23.40 -3.16
C THR A 375 -3.00 -23.55 -1.68
N GLU A 376 -2.45 -24.54 -0.97
CA GLU A 376 -2.83 -24.82 0.43
C GLU A 376 -2.57 -23.61 1.35
N PHE A 377 -1.41 -22.94 1.20
CA PHE A 377 -1.14 -21.72 1.96
C PHE A 377 -2.13 -20.59 1.61
N LEU A 378 -2.49 -20.43 0.35
CA LEU A 378 -3.49 -19.44 -0.07
C LEU A 378 -4.87 -19.75 0.50
N ARG A 379 -5.32 -21.01 0.43
CA ARG A 379 -6.60 -21.44 1.02
C ARG A 379 -6.60 -21.28 2.54
N MET A 380 -5.48 -21.56 3.21
CA MET A 380 -5.31 -21.29 4.65
C MET A 380 -5.52 -19.82 4.98
N MET A 381 -4.90 -18.89 4.23
CA MET A 381 -5.04 -17.45 4.49
C MET A 381 -6.47 -16.96 4.23
N LEU A 382 -7.13 -17.46 3.18
CA LEU A 382 -8.55 -17.16 2.91
C LEU A 382 -9.46 -17.69 4.04
N GLY A 383 -9.17 -18.87 4.59
CA GLY A 383 -9.88 -19.41 5.76
C GLY A 383 -9.66 -18.57 7.02
N ILE A 384 -8.43 -18.16 7.30
CA ILE A 384 -8.11 -17.29 8.44
C ILE A 384 -8.85 -15.93 8.30
N MET A 385 -8.97 -15.39 7.10
CA MET A 385 -9.76 -14.16 6.89
C MET A 385 -11.24 -14.36 7.25
N ASP A 386 -11.82 -15.50 6.86
CA ASP A 386 -13.20 -15.86 7.19
C ASP A 386 -13.38 -16.06 8.70
N ASP A 387 -12.46 -16.75 9.37
CA ASP A 387 -12.45 -16.96 10.82
C ASP A 387 -12.44 -15.63 11.63
N PHE A 388 -11.86 -14.57 11.09
CA PHE A 388 -11.80 -13.24 11.69
C PHE A 388 -12.83 -12.24 11.12
N ASP A 389 -13.85 -12.71 10.39
CA ASP A 389 -14.92 -11.87 9.82
C ASP A 389 -14.40 -10.74 8.91
N ILE A 390 -13.29 -10.92 8.18
CA ILE A 390 -12.84 -9.94 7.20
C ILE A 390 -13.71 -10.06 5.94
N ASP A 391 -14.52 -9.05 5.66
CA ASP A 391 -15.28 -8.97 4.41
C ASP A 391 -14.33 -8.66 3.23
N PRO A 392 -14.11 -9.58 2.26
CA PRO A 392 -13.24 -9.30 1.12
C PRO A 392 -13.62 -8.06 0.32
N ALA A 393 -14.90 -7.61 0.40
CA ALA A 393 -15.32 -6.36 -0.22
C ALA A 393 -14.67 -5.11 0.41
N SER A 394 -14.06 -5.24 1.58
CA SER A 394 -13.27 -4.19 2.22
C SER A 394 -11.79 -4.18 1.81
N LEU A 395 -11.38 -5.06 0.90
CA LEU A 395 -9.98 -5.21 0.51
C LEU A 395 -9.66 -4.58 -0.84
N ILE A 396 -8.40 -4.20 -0.98
CA ILE A 396 -7.79 -3.77 -2.24
C ILE A 396 -6.78 -4.83 -2.64
N HIS A 397 -7.16 -5.66 -3.60
CA HIS A 397 -6.32 -6.69 -4.17
C HIS A 397 -5.39 -6.06 -5.22
N ALA A 398 -4.09 -6.13 -5.00
CA ALA A 398 -3.09 -5.51 -5.87
C ALA A 398 -2.07 -6.52 -6.38
N LEU A 399 -1.60 -6.32 -7.62
CA LEU A 399 -0.48 -7.06 -8.19
C LEU A 399 0.83 -6.50 -7.65
N GLN A 400 1.33 -5.43 -8.25
CA GLN A 400 2.53 -4.73 -7.83
C GLN A 400 2.19 -3.31 -7.37
N ASN A 401 2.85 -2.84 -6.32
CA ASN A 401 2.93 -1.44 -5.92
C ASN A 401 4.41 -1.01 -5.87
N HIS A 402 4.73 0.09 -5.21
CA HIS A 402 6.09 0.59 -5.03
C HIS A 402 6.88 -0.09 -3.91
N ASP A 403 6.22 -0.97 -3.15
CA ASP A 403 6.85 -1.73 -2.07
C ASP A 403 7.20 -3.14 -2.54
N GLU A 404 8.19 -3.70 -1.89
CA GLU A 404 8.62 -5.07 -2.09
C GLU A 404 7.51 -6.09 -1.91
N LEU A 405 7.73 -7.31 -2.36
CA LEU A 405 6.94 -8.45 -1.92
C LEU A 405 7.27 -8.74 -0.46
N THR A 406 6.37 -8.31 0.43
CA THR A 406 6.54 -8.43 1.88
C THR A 406 6.39 -9.87 2.33
N LEU A 407 7.43 -10.41 2.98
CA LEU A 407 7.46 -11.76 3.53
C LEU A 407 7.48 -11.76 5.06
N GLU A 408 6.96 -10.71 5.68
CA GLU A 408 6.89 -10.62 7.14
C GLU A 408 5.97 -11.68 7.74
N LEU A 409 4.86 -12.01 7.05
CA LEU A 409 3.87 -12.99 7.49
C LEU A 409 3.48 -12.76 8.96
N VAL A 410 3.11 -11.51 9.27
CA VAL A 410 2.98 -10.97 10.63
C VAL A 410 2.05 -11.80 11.50
N HIS A 411 1.00 -12.39 10.91
CA HIS A 411 0.05 -13.25 11.63
C HIS A 411 0.76 -14.39 12.37
N PHE A 412 1.72 -15.04 11.71
CA PHE A 412 2.45 -16.18 12.26
C PHE A 412 3.64 -15.78 13.15
N TRP A 413 3.98 -14.50 13.21
CA TRP A 413 5.19 -14.04 13.90
C TRP A 413 4.93 -13.46 15.29
N THR A 414 3.82 -12.74 15.48
CA THR A 414 3.55 -11.99 16.71
C THR A 414 2.58 -12.75 17.62
N LYS A 415 1.29 -12.45 17.52
CA LYS A 415 0.28 -13.01 18.42
C LYS A 415 0.09 -14.52 18.26
N HIS A 416 0.18 -15.03 17.03
CA HIS A 416 -0.10 -16.42 16.69
C HIS A 416 1.17 -17.27 16.48
N ALA A 417 2.32 -16.81 16.99
CA ALA A 417 3.61 -17.50 16.83
C ALA A 417 3.63 -18.92 17.42
N SER A 418 2.87 -19.14 18.49
CA SER A 418 2.75 -20.45 19.17
C SER A 418 1.52 -21.26 18.75
N ASP A 419 0.60 -20.70 18.00
CA ASP A 419 -0.59 -21.41 17.53
C ASP A 419 -0.22 -22.49 16.53
N THR A 420 -1.04 -23.53 16.44
CA THR A 420 -0.77 -24.67 15.56
C THR A 420 -1.55 -24.55 14.26
N PHE A 421 -0.83 -24.58 13.17
CA PHE A 421 -1.38 -24.57 11.80
C PHE A 421 -1.06 -25.87 11.09
N THR A 422 -1.97 -26.38 10.28
CA THR A 422 -1.72 -27.55 9.43
C THR A 422 -1.29 -27.09 8.04
N PHE A 423 -0.15 -27.55 7.57
CA PHE A 423 0.35 -27.28 6.22
C PHE A 423 1.10 -28.50 5.69
N GLU A 424 0.79 -28.93 4.45
CA GLU A 424 1.32 -30.14 3.81
C GLU A 424 1.16 -31.41 4.69
N GLY A 425 0.01 -31.51 5.35
CA GLY A 425 -0.34 -32.62 6.22
C GLY A 425 0.46 -32.67 7.55
N GLN A 426 1.22 -31.64 7.88
CA GLN A 426 1.99 -31.51 9.11
C GLN A 426 1.45 -30.39 9.99
N ALA A 427 1.57 -30.58 11.30
CA ALA A 427 1.23 -29.56 12.30
C ALA A 427 2.48 -28.69 12.58
N TRP A 428 2.34 -27.38 12.40
CA TRP A 428 3.42 -26.40 12.57
C TRP A 428 3.05 -25.33 13.61
N PRO A 429 3.92 -25.03 14.58
CA PRO A 429 3.82 -23.76 15.30
C PRO A 429 3.95 -22.58 14.32
N GLY A 430 3.16 -21.51 14.52
CA GLY A 430 3.14 -20.36 13.61
C GLY A 430 4.52 -19.81 13.27
N ALA A 431 5.38 -19.59 14.28
CA ALA A 431 6.74 -19.10 14.05
C ALA A 431 7.58 -20.01 13.13
N LEU A 432 7.44 -21.34 13.26
CA LEU A 432 8.17 -22.27 12.42
C LEU A 432 7.55 -22.38 11.00
N LEU A 433 6.24 -22.32 10.89
CA LEU A 433 5.56 -22.25 9.60
C LEU A 433 6.00 -21.00 8.84
N ARG A 434 6.04 -19.86 9.51
CA ARG A 434 6.54 -18.62 8.93
C ARG A 434 7.92 -18.77 8.31
N GLU A 435 8.88 -19.27 9.06
CA GLU A 435 10.25 -19.46 8.54
C GLU A 435 10.28 -20.45 7.37
N HIS A 436 9.53 -21.53 7.43
CA HIS A 436 9.43 -22.51 6.35
C HIS A 436 8.88 -21.88 5.05
N LEU A 437 7.77 -21.14 5.12
CA LEU A 437 7.19 -20.44 3.98
C LEU A 437 8.12 -19.37 3.39
N ARG A 438 8.79 -18.62 4.25
CA ARG A 438 9.80 -17.63 3.84
C ARG A 438 10.98 -18.26 3.12
N ASP A 439 11.49 -19.37 3.64
CA ASP A 439 12.60 -20.10 3.00
C ASP A 439 12.22 -20.57 1.60
N ILE A 440 10.99 -21.11 1.42
CA ILE A 440 10.48 -21.48 0.11
C ILE A 440 10.48 -20.28 -0.84
N LEU A 441 9.88 -19.16 -0.41
CA LEU A 441 9.76 -17.96 -1.23
C LEU A 441 11.13 -17.35 -1.56
N TYR A 442 12.04 -17.22 -0.59
CA TYR A 442 13.40 -16.71 -0.85
C TYR A 442 14.19 -17.60 -1.82
N ASN A 443 14.13 -18.93 -1.64
CA ASN A 443 14.85 -19.87 -2.50
C ASN A 443 14.33 -19.87 -3.94
N LYS A 444 13.04 -19.56 -4.15
CA LYS A 444 12.42 -19.49 -5.48
C LYS A 444 12.61 -18.10 -6.13
N LEU A 445 12.62 -17.03 -5.33
CA LEU A 445 12.57 -15.66 -5.84
C LEU A 445 13.92 -14.95 -5.90
N THR A 446 14.99 -15.52 -5.31
CA THR A 446 16.30 -14.84 -5.27
C THR A 446 17.45 -15.82 -5.56
N GLY A 447 18.66 -15.30 -5.63
CA GLY A 447 19.88 -16.08 -5.87
C GLY A 447 19.90 -16.74 -7.26
N ASP A 448 20.39 -17.98 -7.34
CA ASP A 448 20.54 -18.68 -8.63
C ASP A 448 19.19 -18.99 -9.31
N ALA A 449 18.09 -19.02 -8.58
CA ALA A 449 16.77 -19.27 -9.14
C ALA A 449 16.24 -18.05 -9.90
N ALA A 450 16.45 -16.86 -9.34
CA ALA A 450 15.99 -15.59 -9.90
C ALA A 450 17.05 -14.48 -9.65
N PRO A 451 18.16 -14.46 -10.42
CA PRO A 451 19.31 -13.60 -10.15
C PRO A 451 19.03 -12.10 -10.35
N TYR A 452 17.91 -11.76 -10.95
CA TYR A 452 17.46 -10.41 -11.23
C TYR A 452 16.61 -9.79 -10.08
N ASN A 453 16.20 -10.59 -9.09
CA ASN A 453 15.52 -10.13 -7.89
C ASN A 453 16.49 -10.00 -6.73
N LEU A 454 16.24 -9.06 -5.83
CA LEU A 454 17.08 -8.82 -4.66
C LEU A 454 16.29 -8.97 -3.36
N ARG A 455 16.96 -9.45 -2.31
CA ARG A 455 16.38 -9.38 -0.96
C ARG A 455 16.29 -7.92 -0.53
N PHE A 456 15.18 -7.56 0.05
CA PHE A 456 15.00 -6.28 0.73
C PHE A 456 14.94 -6.52 2.23
N VAL A 457 15.92 -5.97 2.96
CA VAL A 457 16.14 -6.21 4.39
C VAL A 457 15.97 -7.69 4.77
N ALA A 458 15.45 -7.98 5.97
CA ALA A 458 15.24 -9.36 6.42
C ALA A 458 13.89 -9.96 5.97
N ASN A 459 12.95 -9.15 5.46
CA ASN A 459 11.54 -9.53 5.39
C ASN A 459 10.88 -9.29 4.02
N GLY A 460 11.63 -9.09 2.96
CA GLY A 460 11.05 -8.82 1.65
C GLY A 460 11.93 -9.20 0.46
N VAL A 461 11.32 -9.17 -0.71
CA VAL A 461 12.00 -9.35 -2.01
C VAL A 461 11.59 -8.21 -2.93
N ALA A 462 12.57 -7.44 -3.40
CA ALA A 462 12.40 -6.49 -4.48
C ALA A 462 12.23 -7.26 -5.80
N CYS A 463 11.06 -7.15 -6.42
CA CYS A 463 10.69 -7.88 -7.62
C CYS A 463 9.48 -7.25 -8.32
N THR A 464 9.42 -7.34 -9.64
CA THR A 464 8.21 -7.00 -10.41
C THR A 464 7.28 -8.21 -10.51
N THR A 465 6.00 -8.00 -10.83
CA THR A 465 5.07 -9.10 -11.13
C THR A 465 5.64 -10.03 -12.21
N ILE A 466 6.22 -9.46 -13.26
CA ILE A 466 6.83 -10.23 -14.35
C ILE A 466 8.01 -11.06 -13.83
N SER A 467 8.86 -10.51 -12.96
CA SER A 467 10.02 -11.24 -12.45
C SER A 467 9.64 -12.38 -11.49
N VAL A 468 8.52 -12.29 -10.81
CA VAL A 468 7.96 -13.43 -10.06
C VAL A 468 7.47 -14.53 -11.01
N ILE A 469 6.78 -14.14 -12.09
CA ILE A 469 6.31 -15.08 -13.11
C ILE A 469 7.49 -15.78 -13.80
N THR A 470 8.53 -15.04 -14.17
CA THR A 470 9.73 -15.62 -14.80
C THR A 470 10.48 -16.56 -13.85
N ALA A 471 10.51 -16.24 -12.55
CA ALA A 471 11.05 -17.14 -11.51
C ALA A 471 10.25 -18.45 -11.42
N ALA A 472 8.91 -18.37 -11.44
CA ALA A 472 8.04 -19.56 -11.45
C ALA A 472 8.28 -20.45 -12.68
N LEU A 473 8.58 -19.86 -13.82
CA LEU A 473 8.90 -20.54 -15.07
C LEU A 473 10.38 -21.02 -15.17
N GLY A 474 11.22 -20.72 -14.18
CA GLY A 474 12.65 -21.06 -14.20
C GLY A 474 13.46 -20.28 -15.25
N ILE A 475 12.97 -19.15 -15.73
CA ILE A 475 13.66 -18.27 -16.67
C ILE A 475 14.66 -17.44 -15.88
N ARG A 476 15.95 -17.63 -16.14
CA ARG A 476 17.04 -16.96 -15.42
C ARG A 476 17.64 -15.76 -16.16
N ASP A 477 17.46 -15.74 -17.47
CA ASP A 477 17.95 -14.69 -18.35
C ASP A 477 16.78 -13.93 -18.96
N LEU A 478 16.57 -12.71 -18.49
CA LEU A 478 15.46 -11.86 -18.93
C LEU A 478 15.67 -11.28 -20.33
N ASP A 479 16.93 -11.19 -20.79
CA ASP A 479 17.25 -10.70 -22.14
C ASP A 479 16.99 -11.76 -23.22
N ALA A 480 16.86 -13.04 -22.82
CA ALA A 480 16.66 -14.17 -23.71
C ALA A 480 15.22 -14.72 -23.71
N ILE A 481 14.22 -13.94 -23.25
CA ILE A 481 12.81 -14.35 -23.26
C ILE A 481 12.32 -14.57 -24.70
N THR A 482 11.88 -15.81 -25.01
CA THR A 482 11.36 -16.17 -26.34
C THR A 482 9.91 -15.71 -26.52
N PRO A 483 9.41 -15.62 -27.77
CA PRO A 483 8.00 -15.31 -28.02
C PRO A 483 7.02 -16.24 -27.29
N GLU A 484 7.29 -17.55 -27.27
CA GLU A 484 6.47 -18.55 -26.60
C GLU A 484 6.47 -18.34 -25.07
N GLN A 485 7.63 -18.00 -24.51
CA GLN A 485 7.73 -17.64 -23.10
C GLN A 485 6.96 -16.35 -22.79
N LYS A 486 7.02 -15.35 -23.68
CA LYS A 486 6.24 -14.12 -23.52
C LYS A 486 4.74 -14.39 -23.48
N GLU A 487 4.21 -15.24 -24.37
CA GLU A 487 2.80 -15.67 -24.37
C GLU A 487 2.42 -16.38 -23.06
N LEU A 488 3.30 -17.25 -22.55
CA LEU A 488 3.09 -17.95 -21.30
C LEU A 488 3.14 -16.98 -20.08
N ILE A 489 4.07 -16.04 -20.08
CA ILE A 489 4.16 -14.98 -19.07
C ILE A 489 2.86 -14.16 -19.05
N GLN A 490 2.37 -13.75 -20.23
CA GLN A 490 1.11 -13.01 -20.34
C GLN A 490 -0.08 -13.82 -19.80
N ARG A 491 -0.16 -15.12 -20.12
CA ARG A 491 -1.21 -16.01 -19.60
C ARG A 491 -1.19 -16.09 -18.07
N ILE A 492 -0.02 -16.29 -17.48
CA ILE A 492 0.13 -16.34 -16.03
C ILE A 492 -0.19 -14.98 -15.39
N HIS A 493 0.23 -13.89 -16.01
CA HIS A 493 -0.11 -12.56 -15.52
C HIS A 493 -1.63 -12.34 -15.50
N LEU A 494 -2.35 -12.77 -16.55
CA LEU A 494 -3.81 -12.74 -16.61
C LEU A 494 -4.47 -13.68 -15.58
N LEU A 495 -3.87 -14.83 -15.27
CA LEU A 495 -4.32 -15.69 -14.16
C LEU A 495 -4.25 -14.93 -12.82
N LEU A 496 -3.14 -14.22 -12.55
CA LEU A 496 -2.99 -13.39 -11.35
C LEU A 496 -3.97 -12.19 -11.34
N VAL A 497 -4.20 -11.57 -12.50
CA VAL A 497 -5.27 -10.57 -12.65
C VAL A 497 -6.61 -11.17 -12.28
N MET A 498 -6.93 -12.36 -12.79
CA MET A 498 -8.21 -13.01 -12.53
C MET A 498 -8.37 -13.36 -11.05
N TYR A 499 -7.32 -13.86 -10.39
CA TYR A 499 -7.34 -14.06 -8.94
C TYR A 499 -7.70 -12.78 -8.18
N ASN A 500 -7.05 -11.67 -8.49
CA ASN A 500 -7.24 -10.41 -7.78
C ASN A 500 -8.54 -9.68 -8.19
N ALA A 501 -8.87 -9.66 -9.48
CA ALA A 501 -10.00 -8.90 -10.00
C ALA A 501 -11.36 -9.62 -9.86
N PHE A 502 -11.38 -10.95 -9.66
CA PHE A 502 -12.64 -11.71 -9.56
C PHE A 502 -13.05 -11.99 -8.11
N GLN A 503 -12.41 -11.29 -7.18
CA GLN A 503 -12.82 -11.18 -5.79
C GLN A 503 -13.65 -9.90 -5.55
N PRO A 504 -14.45 -9.84 -4.46
CA PRO A 504 -15.07 -8.59 -4.01
C PRO A 504 -14.02 -7.53 -3.65
N GLY A 505 -14.43 -6.28 -3.47
CA GLY A 505 -13.54 -5.17 -3.14
C GLY A 505 -12.98 -4.45 -4.37
N VAL A 506 -11.78 -3.90 -4.27
CA VAL A 506 -11.11 -3.15 -5.33
C VAL A 506 -10.00 -3.99 -5.96
N PHE A 507 -9.82 -3.85 -7.27
CA PHE A 507 -8.63 -4.33 -7.95
C PHE A 507 -7.71 -3.16 -8.31
N ALA A 508 -6.46 -3.22 -7.89
CA ALA A 508 -5.43 -2.23 -8.21
C ALA A 508 -4.31 -2.86 -9.04
N LEU A 509 -3.86 -2.13 -10.07
CA LEU A 509 -2.71 -2.51 -10.88
C LEU A 509 -1.80 -1.31 -11.07
N SER A 510 -0.50 -1.56 -11.22
CA SER A 510 0.50 -0.52 -11.42
C SER A 510 0.76 -0.24 -12.89
N GLY A 511 1.49 0.84 -13.18
CA GLY A 511 2.01 1.09 -14.53
C GLY A 511 2.98 0.00 -14.98
N TRP A 512 3.74 -0.57 -14.06
CA TRP A 512 4.64 -1.71 -14.35
C TRP A 512 3.87 -2.96 -14.80
N ASP A 513 2.73 -3.27 -14.18
CA ASP A 513 1.87 -4.37 -14.62
C ASP A 513 1.32 -4.11 -16.03
N ILE A 514 0.83 -2.89 -16.30
CA ILE A 514 0.22 -2.52 -17.60
C ILE A 514 1.21 -2.70 -18.75
N VAL A 515 2.47 -2.29 -18.57
CA VAL A 515 3.48 -2.40 -19.63
C VAL A 515 4.28 -3.71 -19.58
N GLY A 516 4.08 -4.53 -18.55
CA GLY A 516 4.85 -5.76 -18.33
C GLY A 516 6.33 -5.48 -18.06
N ALA A 517 6.62 -4.64 -17.07
CA ALA A 517 7.97 -4.19 -16.78
C ALA A 517 8.83 -5.28 -16.14
N LEU A 518 10.06 -5.42 -16.63
CA LEU A 518 11.11 -6.21 -16.04
C LEU A 518 11.83 -5.40 -14.95
N PRO A 519 12.45 -6.05 -13.95
CA PRO A 519 13.28 -5.35 -12.99
C PRO A 519 14.50 -4.71 -13.67
N LEU A 520 14.95 -3.60 -13.12
CA LEU A 520 16.20 -2.98 -13.56
C LEU A 520 17.39 -3.85 -13.18
N PRO A 521 18.42 -3.94 -14.01
CA PRO A 521 19.70 -4.50 -13.59
C PRO A 521 20.23 -3.74 -12.36
N ALA A 522 20.77 -4.48 -11.38
CA ALA A 522 21.23 -3.88 -10.13
C ALA A 522 22.35 -2.82 -10.32
N ASP A 523 23.19 -2.99 -11.33
CA ASP A 523 24.25 -2.05 -11.70
C ASP A 523 23.71 -0.75 -12.31
N ALA A 524 22.54 -0.76 -12.95
CA ALA A 524 21.90 0.44 -13.48
C ALA A 524 21.39 1.40 -12.40
N VAL A 525 21.21 0.92 -11.18
CA VAL A 525 20.76 1.66 -9.99
C VAL A 525 21.71 1.48 -8.80
N GLY A 526 22.97 1.14 -9.09
CA GLY A 526 23.97 0.72 -8.10
C GLY A 526 24.17 1.71 -6.96
N ASP A 527 24.20 3.01 -7.24
CA ASP A 527 24.35 4.05 -6.22
C ASP A 527 23.15 4.08 -5.26
N LEU A 528 21.94 3.92 -5.76
CA LEU A 528 20.70 3.88 -4.95
C LEU A 528 20.60 2.59 -4.13
N VAL A 529 20.96 1.45 -4.71
CA VAL A 529 20.98 0.15 -4.01
C VAL A 529 22.08 0.12 -2.95
N ALA A 530 23.20 0.77 -3.18
CA ALA A 530 24.32 0.85 -2.24
C ALA A 530 23.94 1.60 -0.94
N GLU A 531 22.89 2.42 -0.95
CA GLU A 531 22.33 3.05 0.23
C GLU A 531 21.43 2.10 1.06
N GLY A 532 21.28 0.84 0.62
CA GLY A 532 20.58 -0.23 1.36
C GLY A 532 19.13 -0.48 0.92
N ASP A 533 18.55 0.34 0.04
CA ASP A 533 17.18 0.13 -0.49
C ASP A 533 17.23 -0.59 -1.85
N THR A 534 17.09 -1.92 -1.82
CA THR A 534 17.08 -2.74 -3.03
C THR A 534 15.82 -2.60 -3.89
N ARG A 535 14.75 -1.97 -3.39
CA ARG A 535 13.48 -1.77 -4.13
C ARG A 535 13.64 -0.92 -5.39
N TRP A 536 14.73 -0.21 -5.53
CA TRP A 536 15.01 0.57 -6.75
C TRP A 536 15.04 -0.27 -8.02
N ILE A 537 15.34 -1.57 -7.94
CA ILE A 537 15.31 -2.45 -9.11
C ILE A 537 13.90 -2.68 -9.66
N GLU A 538 12.86 -2.60 -8.84
CA GLU A 538 11.47 -2.80 -9.27
C GLU A 538 10.75 -1.50 -9.66
N ARG A 539 11.40 -0.34 -9.43
CA ARG A 539 10.85 1.00 -9.65
C ARG A 539 11.32 1.64 -10.96
N GLY A 540 11.65 0.85 -11.97
CA GLY A 540 12.12 1.34 -13.27
C GLY A 540 11.11 2.26 -13.96
N GLY A 541 11.61 3.25 -14.72
CA GLY A 541 10.79 4.19 -15.47
C GLY A 541 9.92 3.50 -16.51
N TYR A 542 8.69 3.99 -16.73
CA TYR A 542 7.78 3.49 -17.76
C TYR A 542 7.06 4.62 -18.50
N ASP A 543 6.75 4.36 -19.77
CA ASP A 543 6.00 5.26 -20.66
C ASP A 543 4.67 4.58 -21.04
N LEU A 544 3.56 5.03 -20.44
CA LEU A 544 2.26 4.39 -20.63
C LEU A 544 1.64 4.62 -21.99
N ILE A 545 1.87 5.78 -22.60
CA ILE A 545 1.19 6.21 -23.83
C ILE A 545 2.14 6.75 -24.90
N ASP A 546 3.40 6.34 -24.88
CA ASP A 546 4.43 6.77 -25.83
C ASP A 546 4.63 8.29 -25.87
N VAL A 547 4.57 8.96 -24.72
CA VAL A 547 4.79 10.41 -24.65
C VAL A 547 6.24 10.79 -24.99
N ASN A 548 7.19 9.90 -24.71
CA ASN A 548 8.61 10.06 -25.05
C ASN A 548 9.28 8.69 -25.29
N PRO A 549 9.04 8.04 -26.44
CA PRO A 549 9.57 6.70 -26.72
C PRO A 549 11.08 6.61 -26.64
N GLY A 550 11.79 7.72 -26.93
CA GLY A 550 13.26 7.79 -26.91
C GLY A 550 13.88 8.01 -25.53
N ALA A 551 13.05 8.28 -24.49
CA ALA A 551 13.54 8.51 -23.15
C ALA A 551 14.28 7.28 -22.60
N GLN A 552 15.43 7.51 -21.99
CA GLN A 552 16.23 6.48 -21.30
C GLN A 552 15.95 6.48 -19.80
N HIS A 553 15.32 7.53 -19.27
CA HIS A 553 15.06 7.73 -17.87
C HIS A 553 13.65 8.32 -17.66
N SER A 554 13.10 8.12 -16.47
CA SER A 554 11.91 8.82 -16.01
C SER A 554 12.21 10.31 -15.73
N SER A 555 11.16 11.07 -15.40
CA SER A 555 11.29 12.48 -14.99
C SER A 555 12.16 12.67 -13.75
N ALA A 556 12.21 11.68 -12.86
CA ALA A 556 13.05 11.68 -11.65
C ALA A 556 14.46 11.06 -11.88
N GLY A 557 14.80 10.72 -13.11
CA GLY A 557 16.13 10.18 -13.45
C GLY A 557 16.28 8.67 -13.25
N LEU A 558 15.21 7.94 -12.95
CA LEU A 558 15.27 6.47 -12.86
C LEU A 558 15.41 5.87 -14.26
N PRO A 559 16.28 4.86 -14.46
CA PRO A 559 16.39 4.19 -15.74
C PRO A 559 15.05 3.64 -16.22
N LYS A 560 14.78 3.73 -17.52
CA LYS A 560 13.57 3.17 -18.12
C LYS A 560 13.64 1.65 -18.10
N ALA A 561 12.63 1.00 -17.55
CA ALA A 561 12.53 -0.46 -17.52
C ALA A 561 12.33 -1.02 -18.94
N GLN A 562 12.89 -2.19 -19.20
CA GLN A 562 12.51 -3.01 -20.33
C GLN A 562 11.09 -3.54 -20.10
N THR A 563 10.25 -3.54 -21.15
CA THR A 563 8.85 -3.91 -21.06
C THR A 563 8.49 -5.00 -22.06
N LEU A 564 7.62 -5.94 -21.65
CA LEU A 564 7.19 -7.03 -22.54
C LEU A 564 5.99 -6.68 -23.39
N TYR A 565 5.12 -5.75 -22.94
CA TYR A 565 3.82 -5.52 -23.58
C TYR A 565 3.77 -4.24 -24.41
N GLY A 566 4.66 -3.28 -24.14
CA GLY A 566 4.64 -1.96 -24.78
C GLY A 566 3.62 -1.00 -24.18
N SER A 567 3.40 0.13 -24.82
CA SER A 567 2.49 1.17 -24.36
C SER A 567 1.01 0.79 -24.54
N LEU A 568 0.12 1.44 -23.78
CA LEU A 568 -1.34 1.20 -23.90
C LEU A 568 -1.89 1.42 -25.30
N PRO A 569 -1.57 2.51 -26.05
CA PRO A 569 -2.05 2.67 -27.40
C PRO A 569 -1.65 1.52 -28.32
N GLN A 570 -0.40 1.06 -28.26
CA GLN A 570 0.08 -0.10 -29.04
C GLN A 570 -0.67 -1.38 -28.69
N GLN A 571 -0.86 -1.64 -27.39
CA GLN A 571 -1.59 -2.81 -26.93
C GLN A 571 -3.07 -2.79 -27.36
N LEU A 572 -3.71 -1.62 -27.37
CA LEU A 572 -5.12 -1.50 -27.77
C LEU A 572 -5.37 -1.78 -29.26
N GLU A 573 -4.33 -1.73 -30.10
CA GLU A 573 -4.40 -2.12 -31.52
C GLU A 573 -4.35 -3.65 -31.72
N ASP A 574 -3.78 -4.41 -30.77
CA ASP A 574 -3.68 -5.88 -30.83
C ASP A 574 -4.74 -6.56 -29.97
N PRO A 575 -5.73 -7.26 -30.55
CA PRO A 575 -6.78 -7.97 -29.80
C PRO A 575 -6.25 -8.99 -28.79
N ASN A 576 -5.05 -9.54 -29.01
CA ASN A 576 -4.44 -10.56 -28.17
C ASN A 576 -3.48 -9.99 -27.11
N SER A 577 -3.34 -8.66 -27.07
CA SER A 577 -2.48 -8.00 -26.08
C SER A 577 -2.97 -8.19 -24.65
N PHE A 578 -2.07 -7.99 -23.70
CA PHE A 578 -2.41 -8.00 -22.27
C PHE A 578 -3.53 -7.00 -21.96
N ALA A 579 -3.45 -5.75 -22.45
CA ALA A 579 -4.44 -4.72 -22.16
C ALA A 579 -5.84 -5.06 -22.72
N ASN A 580 -5.97 -5.65 -23.91
CA ASN A 580 -7.27 -6.04 -24.44
C ASN A 580 -7.87 -7.26 -23.73
N GLN A 581 -7.04 -8.22 -23.29
CA GLN A 581 -7.51 -9.34 -22.46
C GLN A 581 -7.88 -8.86 -21.06
N LEU A 582 -7.09 -7.98 -20.45
CA LEU A 582 -7.43 -7.30 -19.19
C LEU A 582 -8.77 -6.56 -19.31
N LYS A 583 -8.96 -5.77 -20.35
CA LYS A 583 -10.24 -5.10 -20.65
C LYS A 583 -11.43 -6.05 -20.64
N HIS A 584 -11.27 -7.24 -21.23
CA HIS A 584 -12.33 -8.25 -21.23
C HIS A 584 -12.64 -8.74 -19.80
N LEU A 585 -11.63 -9.08 -19.01
CA LEU A 585 -11.80 -9.50 -17.60
C LEU A 585 -12.49 -8.39 -16.78
N LEU A 586 -12.06 -7.15 -16.93
CA LEU A 586 -12.62 -6.01 -16.18
C LEU A 586 -14.05 -5.67 -16.62
N ALA A 587 -14.40 -5.89 -17.89
CA ALA A 587 -15.78 -5.76 -18.37
C ALA A 587 -16.70 -6.80 -17.72
N VAL A 588 -16.25 -8.05 -17.59
CA VAL A 588 -16.99 -9.10 -16.87
C VAL A 588 -17.16 -8.70 -15.41
N ARG A 589 -16.05 -8.31 -14.73
CA ARG A 589 -16.11 -7.83 -13.34
C ARG A 589 -17.17 -6.74 -13.13
N GLN A 590 -17.19 -5.74 -14.02
CA GLN A 590 -18.14 -4.63 -13.94
C GLN A 590 -19.58 -5.06 -14.22
N SER A 591 -19.78 -5.89 -15.25
CA SER A 591 -21.12 -6.35 -15.69
C SER A 591 -21.86 -7.11 -14.59
N TYR A 592 -21.13 -7.93 -13.85
CA TYR A 592 -21.70 -8.75 -12.77
C TYR A 592 -21.63 -8.07 -11.40
N GLY A 593 -20.92 -6.93 -11.26
CA GLY A 593 -20.80 -6.21 -10.01
C GLY A 593 -19.94 -6.96 -8.98
N LEU A 594 -18.89 -7.67 -9.43
CA LEU A 594 -18.06 -8.53 -8.56
C LEU A 594 -17.46 -7.78 -7.37
N TYR A 595 -17.18 -6.49 -7.53
CA TYR A 595 -16.66 -5.63 -6.45
C TYR A 595 -17.59 -5.57 -5.21
N ALA A 596 -18.88 -5.81 -5.39
CA ALA A 596 -19.88 -5.79 -4.32
C ALA A 596 -20.37 -7.19 -3.91
N ALA A 597 -19.82 -8.24 -4.50
CA ALA A 597 -20.16 -9.62 -4.17
C ALA A 597 -19.82 -9.98 -2.71
N ARG A 598 -20.31 -11.12 -2.25
CA ARG A 598 -20.01 -11.68 -0.93
C ARG A 598 -19.35 -13.05 -1.09
N GLN A 599 -18.19 -13.26 -0.51
CA GLN A 599 -17.58 -14.59 -0.46
C GLN A 599 -18.44 -15.50 0.43
N ILE A 600 -18.74 -16.69 -0.04
CA ILE A 600 -19.55 -17.66 0.69
C ILE A 600 -18.82 -18.96 0.94
N ALA A 601 -17.84 -19.33 0.13
CA ALA A 601 -17.02 -20.52 0.35
C ALA A 601 -15.68 -20.46 -0.39
N VAL A 602 -14.71 -21.18 0.16
CA VAL A 602 -13.48 -21.63 -0.51
C VAL A 602 -13.47 -23.15 -0.38
N PRO A 603 -14.06 -23.90 -1.34
CA PRO A 603 -14.19 -25.34 -1.25
C PRO A 603 -12.85 -26.06 -1.14
N ASP A 604 -12.84 -27.17 -0.43
CA ASP A 604 -11.70 -28.10 -0.43
C ASP A 604 -11.50 -28.72 -1.82
N VAL A 605 -10.25 -28.85 -2.19
CA VAL A 605 -9.82 -29.42 -3.47
C VAL A 605 -8.83 -30.56 -3.25
N GLN A 606 -8.79 -31.53 -4.17
CA GLN A 606 -7.84 -32.62 -4.13
C GLN A 606 -6.55 -32.28 -4.87
N ASN A 607 -6.66 -31.56 -5.99
CA ASN A 607 -5.49 -31.11 -6.74
C ASN A 607 -4.85 -29.90 -6.05
N PRO A 608 -3.60 -29.98 -5.61
CA PRO A 608 -2.96 -28.88 -4.88
C PRO A 608 -2.82 -27.59 -5.70
N ALA A 609 -2.82 -27.66 -7.03
CA ALA A 609 -2.71 -26.49 -7.90
C ALA A 609 -4.03 -25.73 -8.10
N LEU A 610 -5.17 -26.34 -7.74
CA LEU A 610 -6.48 -25.76 -7.92
C LEU A 610 -6.85 -24.84 -6.75
N LEU A 611 -7.31 -23.63 -7.06
CA LEU A 611 -8.06 -22.78 -6.13
C LEU A 611 -9.48 -22.61 -6.65
N VAL A 612 -10.46 -22.73 -5.78
CA VAL A 612 -11.86 -22.41 -6.07
C VAL A 612 -12.37 -21.39 -5.06
N MET A 613 -13.00 -20.34 -5.55
CA MET A 613 -13.66 -19.30 -4.74
C MET A 613 -15.11 -19.21 -5.17
N VAL A 614 -16.03 -19.12 -4.21
CA VAL A 614 -17.47 -19.03 -4.45
C VAL A 614 -18.01 -17.74 -3.86
N HIS A 615 -18.67 -16.94 -4.70
CA HIS A 615 -19.22 -15.66 -4.30
C HIS A 615 -20.72 -15.57 -4.67
N GLU A 616 -21.49 -14.98 -3.78
CA GLU A 616 -22.84 -14.52 -4.07
C GLU A 616 -22.78 -13.17 -4.79
N LEU A 617 -23.36 -13.12 -5.97
CA LEU A 617 -23.42 -11.90 -6.79
C LEU A 617 -24.46 -10.92 -6.23
N PRO A 618 -24.23 -9.61 -6.33
CA PRO A 618 -25.19 -8.62 -5.84
C PRO A 618 -26.51 -8.67 -6.63
N ASP A 619 -27.57 -8.13 -6.02
CA ASP A 619 -28.90 -7.97 -6.62
C ASP A 619 -29.55 -9.31 -7.06
N GLY A 620 -29.23 -10.42 -6.41
CA GLY A 620 -29.79 -11.74 -6.72
C GLY A 620 -29.39 -12.29 -8.09
N ARG A 621 -28.23 -11.90 -8.61
CA ARG A 621 -27.75 -12.34 -9.92
C ARG A 621 -27.24 -13.78 -9.96
N GLY A 622 -27.24 -14.47 -8.82
CA GLY A 622 -26.81 -15.86 -8.65
C GLY A 622 -25.46 -15.99 -7.99
N ILE A 623 -24.81 -17.14 -8.22
CA ILE A 623 -23.53 -17.50 -7.61
C ILE A 623 -22.43 -17.46 -8.67
N GLN A 624 -21.29 -16.88 -8.33
CA GLN A 624 -20.04 -16.99 -9.09
C GLN A 624 -19.18 -18.12 -8.50
N VAL A 625 -18.63 -18.95 -9.35
CA VAL A 625 -17.58 -19.92 -9.03
C VAL A 625 -16.35 -19.57 -9.88
N THR A 626 -15.28 -19.15 -9.25
CA THR A 626 -14.00 -18.90 -9.92
C THR A 626 -13.02 -20.02 -9.58
N ALA A 627 -12.56 -20.74 -10.60
CA ALA A 627 -11.59 -21.82 -10.52
C ALA A 627 -10.29 -21.41 -11.21
N LEU A 628 -9.16 -21.56 -10.53
CA LEU A 628 -7.84 -21.13 -11.00
C LEU A 628 -6.83 -22.26 -10.85
N ASN A 629 -6.16 -22.60 -11.94
CA ASN A 629 -5.06 -23.59 -11.93
C ASN A 629 -3.71 -22.85 -11.86
N PHE A 630 -3.05 -22.91 -10.72
CA PHE A 630 -1.72 -22.31 -10.48
C PHE A 630 -0.56 -23.20 -10.96
N GLY A 631 -0.85 -24.42 -11.46
CA GLY A 631 0.15 -25.35 -11.96
C GLY A 631 0.29 -25.35 -13.48
N PRO A 632 1.40 -25.91 -14.00
CA PRO A 632 1.65 -26.00 -15.44
C PRO A 632 0.82 -27.08 -16.13
N GLU A 633 0.36 -28.10 -15.41
CA GLU A 633 -0.33 -29.25 -15.96
C GLU A 633 -1.85 -29.03 -16.02
N PRO A 634 -2.53 -29.53 -17.05
CA PRO A 634 -3.99 -29.57 -17.08
C PRO A 634 -4.55 -30.34 -15.88
N LEU A 635 -5.70 -29.94 -15.38
CA LEU A 635 -6.40 -30.64 -14.30
C LEU A 635 -7.89 -30.82 -14.61
N GLU A 636 -8.44 -31.84 -14.02
CA GLU A 636 -9.87 -32.13 -13.98
C GLU A 636 -10.24 -32.49 -12.54
N GLU A 637 -11.27 -31.86 -12.01
CA GLU A 637 -11.75 -32.14 -10.66
C GLU A 637 -13.24 -31.85 -10.53
N THR A 638 -13.91 -32.62 -9.68
CA THR A 638 -15.30 -32.37 -9.30
C THR A 638 -15.33 -31.77 -7.91
N ILE A 639 -15.83 -30.54 -7.80
CA ILE A 639 -16.01 -29.85 -6.53
C ILE A 639 -17.46 -29.99 -6.07
N VAL A 640 -17.68 -29.93 -4.76
CA VAL A 640 -19.02 -29.94 -4.15
C VAL A 640 -19.36 -28.52 -3.72
N LEU A 641 -20.50 -28.02 -4.18
CA LEU A 641 -21.05 -26.71 -3.81
C LEU A 641 -22.21 -26.93 -2.86
N ASP A 642 -21.93 -26.91 -1.55
CA ASP A 642 -22.94 -27.02 -0.53
C ASP A 642 -23.88 -25.80 -0.54
N HIS A 643 -25.17 -26.03 -0.38
CA HIS A 643 -26.18 -24.97 -0.26
C HIS A 643 -26.33 -24.03 -1.47
N VAL A 644 -25.93 -24.47 -2.66
CA VAL A 644 -26.19 -23.75 -3.92
C VAL A 644 -27.38 -24.41 -4.63
N GLU A 645 -28.37 -23.60 -5.04
CA GLU A 645 -29.52 -24.10 -5.80
C GLU A 645 -29.09 -24.62 -7.17
N THR A 646 -29.77 -25.68 -7.62
CA THR A 646 -29.59 -26.25 -8.96
C THR A 646 -29.95 -25.26 -10.06
N GLY A 647 -29.27 -25.30 -11.17
CA GLY A 647 -29.58 -24.42 -12.30
C GLY A 647 -28.54 -24.42 -13.41
N PRO A 648 -28.82 -23.69 -14.48
CA PRO A 648 -27.89 -23.58 -15.57
C PRO A 648 -26.61 -22.87 -15.14
N VAL A 649 -25.48 -23.44 -15.60
CA VAL A 649 -24.13 -22.93 -15.37
C VAL A 649 -23.66 -22.27 -16.64
N LEU A 650 -23.32 -20.98 -16.56
CA LEU A 650 -22.84 -20.18 -17.66
C LEU A 650 -21.38 -19.81 -17.45
N ASP A 651 -20.57 -19.86 -18.47
CA ASP A 651 -19.23 -19.32 -18.48
C ASP A 651 -19.32 -17.77 -18.58
N MET A 652 -18.81 -17.06 -17.58
CA MET A 652 -18.90 -15.61 -17.48
C MET A 652 -18.00 -14.89 -18.50
N LEU A 653 -16.92 -15.54 -18.94
CA LEU A 653 -15.97 -14.97 -19.89
C LEU A 653 -16.48 -15.06 -21.33
N THR A 654 -17.09 -16.18 -21.69
CA THR A 654 -17.58 -16.43 -23.05
C THR A 654 -19.08 -16.18 -23.21
N GLY A 655 -19.83 -16.16 -22.12
CA GLY A 655 -21.30 -16.11 -22.12
C GLY A 655 -21.95 -17.44 -22.57
N GLY A 656 -21.16 -18.48 -22.80
CA GLY A 656 -21.63 -19.80 -23.24
C GLY A 656 -22.23 -20.63 -22.11
N ILE A 657 -23.06 -21.63 -22.46
CA ILE A 657 -23.57 -22.61 -21.53
C ILE A 657 -22.43 -23.57 -21.19
N TYR A 658 -22.11 -23.70 -19.90
CA TYR A 658 -21.12 -24.67 -19.40
C TYR A 658 -21.78 -26.03 -19.09
N GLY A 659 -22.99 -26.01 -18.55
CA GLY A 659 -23.76 -27.17 -18.16
C GLY A 659 -24.88 -26.81 -17.20
N ASP A 660 -25.29 -27.77 -16.39
CA ASP A 660 -26.25 -27.58 -15.30
C ASP A 660 -25.62 -28.09 -14.00
N LEU A 661 -25.85 -27.37 -12.89
CA LEU A 661 -25.50 -27.86 -11.57
C LEU A 661 -26.57 -28.85 -11.10
N PRO A 662 -26.20 -30.14 -10.86
CA PRO A 662 -27.14 -31.13 -10.38
C PRO A 662 -27.54 -30.93 -8.91
N GLU A 663 -28.58 -31.68 -8.45
CA GLU A 663 -29.14 -31.59 -7.09
C GLU A 663 -28.13 -31.97 -5.99
N ASP A 664 -27.11 -32.74 -6.29
CA ASP A 664 -26.05 -33.15 -5.37
C ASP A 664 -24.91 -32.12 -5.27
N GLY A 665 -25.03 -30.99 -5.96
CA GLY A 665 -24.06 -29.87 -5.92
C GLY A 665 -22.70 -30.15 -6.60
N HIS A 666 -22.56 -31.27 -7.32
CA HIS A 666 -21.30 -31.63 -7.97
C HIS A 666 -21.04 -30.80 -9.24
N LEU A 667 -20.04 -29.95 -9.22
CA LEU A 667 -19.61 -29.18 -10.39
C LEU A 667 -18.27 -29.72 -10.91
N PHE A 668 -18.26 -30.17 -12.16
CA PHE A 668 -17.04 -30.63 -12.83
C PHE A 668 -16.26 -29.40 -13.35
N ILE A 669 -14.96 -29.31 -13.03
CA ILE A 669 -14.03 -28.29 -13.46
C ILE A 669 -12.93 -28.91 -14.30
N ARG A 670 -12.63 -28.30 -15.44
CA ARG A 670 -11.52 -28.71 -16.31
C ARG A 670 -10.76 -27.46 -16.73
N LEU A 671 -9.46 -27.41 -16.44
CA LEU A 671 -8.58 -26.28 -16.72
C LEU A 671 -7.27 -26.77 -17.36
N SER A 672 -6.76 -26.02 -18.32
CA SER A 672 -5.39 -26.16 -18.81
C SER A 672 -4.38 -25.65 -17.76
N GLY A 673 -3.09 -25.82 -18.03
CA GLY A 673 -2.06 -25.23 -17.17
C GLY A 673 -2.12 -23.69 -17.18
N TYR A 674 -2.09 -23.11 -15.99
CA TYR A 674 -2.18 -21.67 -15.76
C TYR A 674 -3.43 -21.03 -16.39
N GLU A 675 -4.56 -21.70 -16.26
CA GLU A 675 -5.86 -21.23 -16.74
C GLU A 675 -6.80 -20.90 -15.59
N GLY A 676 -7.60 -19.86 -15.77
CA GLY A 676 -8.70 -19.49 -14.89
C GLY A 676 -10.04 -19.53 -15.60
N GLN A 677 -11.07 -19.95 -14.90
CA GLN A 677 -12.46 -19.98 -15.35
C GLN A 677 -13.37 -19.34 -14.32
N SER A 678 -14.37 -18.59 -14.76
CA SER A 678 -15.40 -18.06 -13.88
C SER A 678 -16.77 -18.45 -14.41
N LEU A 679 -17.51 -19.16 -13.58
CA LEU A 679 -18.82 -19.72 -13.90
C LEU A 679 -19.89 -19.00 -13.08
N ARG A 680 -21.04 -18.78 -13.68
CA ARG A 680 -22.23 -18.26 -13.00
C ARG A 680 -23.30 -19.32 -12.94
N ILE A 681 -23.78 -19.59 -11.73
CA ILE A 681 -24.96 -20.43 -11.50
C ILE A 681 -26.15 -19.49 -11.28
N ALA A 682 -27.18 -19.63 -12.12
CA ALA A 682 -28.41 -18.85 -12.00
C ALA A 682 -29.36 -19.54 -11.01
N GLY A 683 -29.38 -19.09 -9.78
CA GLY A 683 -30.26 -19.57 -8.72
C GLY A 683 -30.37 -18.51 -7.62
N ASN A 684 -31.39 -18.58 -6.77
CA ASN A 684 -31.44 -17.78 -5.56
C ASN A 684 -30.58 -18.45 -4.49
N VAL A 685 -29.88 -17.64 -3.69
CA VAL A 685 -29.24 -18.17 -2.48
C VAL A 685 -30.33 -18.41 -1.45
N PRO A 686 -30.40 -19.60 -0.81
CA PRO A 686 -31.30 -19.80 0.30
C PRO A 686 -31.00 -18.74 1.37
N SER A 687 -32.03 -18.04 1.86
CA SER A 687 -31.88 -17.17 3.03
C SER A 687 -31.50 -18.02 4.24
N ILE A 688 -30.26 -17.88 4.71
CA ILE A 688 -29.79 -18.48 5.97
C ILE A 688 -30.41 -17.76 7.15
#